data_633886602199c262bf4dc407622df585
#
_entry.id   633886602199c262bf4dc407622df585
#
_cell.length_a   1.000
_cell.length_b   1.000
_cell.length_c   1.000
_cell.angle_alpha   90.00
_cell.angle_beta   90.00
_cell.angle_gamma   90.00
#
_symmetry.space_group_name_H-M   'P 1'
#
loop_
_entity.id
_entity.type
_entity.pdbx_description
1 polymer ?
#
loop_
_entity_poly.entity_id
_entity_poly.type
_entity_poly.pdbx_seq_one_letter_code
_entity_poly.pdbx_strand_id
1 'polypeptide(L)'
;MKHQKQLLAVLLMGAACTLQAQRSETLLEKNWKFSKGDFKEASQPEFNDTKWESVVIPHDWAIFGPFDMNNDLQNVAVTQNFEKKASLKTGRTGGLPYVGTGWYRTSFDAPADKEVTLLFDGAMSEARVYVNGKEACCWPFGYNSFHCNVTSLLNKDGKNNTLAVRLENRPQSSRWYPGAGLYRNVHLIVTDKVHVPVWGTQITTPHVSKDFAAVRLQTKINNAGEKTQIRIETEILSPDGKVVTSKENTSRINHGQPFEQNFIVNAPELWSPESPSLYKAVSKIYADDKLVDTYTTRFGIRNIEYIADKGFYLNGKHRKFQGVCNHHDLGPLGAAINVAALRHQLTLLKDMGCDAIRTSHNMPTPELVALCDEMGFMMMIEPFDEWDIAKCENGYHRYFNEWAERDMVNMLHNYRNNPCVIMWSIGNEVPTQCSPVGYKVAKFLQDICHREDPTRPVTCGMDQVTCVLANGFAAMIDIPGLNYRTQRYKESYDQLPQNLILGSETASTVSSRGVYKFPVEDKKSTKYEDHQCSSYDVEACSWSNIPDEDFALADDNHWTIGQFVWTGFDYLGEPSPYDTDAWPNHSSMFGIIDLASLPKDRYYLYRSVWNKDAETLHILPHWTWPGREGEVTPVFVYTNYPTAELFINGKSYGKQSKNNSSLKNRYRLMWMDAVYEPGEVKVVAYNKEGKAVAEKVVRTAGKPHHIELVSNRNELTADGKDLAYVTVKVVDKDGTPCPTDNRQINFSAKGTGKYRAAANGDPTNLEQFHLPKMHAFNGMLTAIIQAGETAGEIVFTAKANGVKAGNIRIQTK
;
A
#
# COMPACT_ATOMS: atom_id res chain seq x y z
N MET A 1 51.43 26.35 -37.53
CA MET A 1 50.21 26.06 -36.78
C MET A 1 49.41 24.88 -37.41
N LYS A 2 50.06 23.78 -37.78
CA LYS A 2 49.40 22.56 -38.35
C LYS A 2 49.93 21.24 -37.75
N HIS A 3 50.81 21.31 -36.74
CA HIS A 3 51.37 20.08 -36.08
C HIS A 3 50.97 19.86 -34.62
N GLN A 4 50.10 20.72 -34.04
CA GLN A 4 49.64 20.55 -32.64
C GLN A 4 48.26 19.91 -32.51
N LYS A 5 47.56 19.59 -33.63
CA LYS A 5 46.24 18.95 -33.58
C LYS A 5 46.25 17.42 -33.78
N GLN A 6 47.42 16.81 -34.03
CA GLN A 6 47.51 15.33 -34.16
C GLN A 6 48.04 14.59 -32.94
N LEU A 7 48.54 15.30 -31.91
CA LEU A 7 48.99 14.67 -30.65
C LEU A 7 47.89 14.54 -29.57
N LEU A 8 46.72 15.18 -29.75
CA LEU A 8 45.61 15.10 -28.80
C LEU A 8 44.57 14.00 -29.12
N ALA A 9 44.68 13.42 -30.30
CA ALA A 9 43.78 12.32 -30.76
C ALA A 9 44.28 10.89 -30.45
N VAL A 10 45.55 10.73 -30.02
CA VAL A 10 46.14 9.41 -29.72
C VAL A 10 46.15 9.13 -28.21
N LEU A 11 45.89 10.10 -27.34
CA LEU A 11 45.79 9.90 -25.88
C LEU A 11 44.37 9.63 -25.38
N LEU A 12 43.35 9.59 -26.25
CA LEU A 12 41.95 9.26 -25.92
C LEU A 12 41.53 7.86 -26.35
N MET A 13 42.42 7.04 -26.94
CA MET A 13 42.14 5.64 -27.30
C MET A 13 42.78 4.60 -26.38
N GLY A 14 43.35 5.02 -25.24
CA GLY A 14 44.06 4.13 -24.33
C GLY A 14 43.37 3.79 -23.02
N ALA A 15 42.09 4.17 -22.80
CA ALA A 15 41.34 3.90 -21.58
C ALA A 15 39.92 3.40 -21.84
N ALA A 16 39.73 2.61 -22.91
CA ALA A 16 38.60 1.66 -22.93
C ALA A 16 39.03 0.41 -22.15
N CYS A 17 39.45 0.57 -20.89
CA CYS A 17 39.33 -0.50 -19.92
C CYS A 17 37.88 -0.89 -19.90
N THR A 18 37.55 -2.05 -20.39
CA THR A 18 36.34 -2.80 -20.21
C THR A 18 35.94 -2.68 -18.73
N LEU A 19 35.07 -1.73 -18.41
CA LEU A 19 34.22 -1.80 -17.23
C LEU A 19 33.29 -3.01 -17.46
N GLN A 20 33.83 -4.21 -17.25
CA GLN A 20 33.00 -5.39 -17.07
C GLN A 20 32.13 -5.09 -15.85
N ALA A 21 30.85 -4.95 -16.07
CA ALA A 21 29.91 -4.70 -15.00
C ALA A 21 30.09 -5.81 -13.94
N GLN A 22 30.51 -5.41 -12.74
CA GLN A 22 30.79 -6.33 -11.64
C GLN A 22 29.51 -6.96 -11.11
N ARG A 23 28.48 -6.14 -10.93
CA ARG A 23 27.08 -6.51 -10.66
C ARG A 23 26.20 -5.81 -11.67
N SER A 24 25.26 -6.52 -12.23
CA SER A 24 24.16 -5.90 -12.97
C SER A 24 22.83 -6.45 -12.45
N GLU A 25 21.86 -5.56 -12.36
CA GLU A 25 20.47 -5.89 -12.07
C GLU A 25 19.60 -5.29 -13.16
N THR A 26 18.85 -6.14 -13.84
CA THR A 26 18.01 -5.74 -14.99
C THR A 26 16.59 -6.25 -14.74
N LEU A 27 15.59 -5.39 -14.96
CA LEU A 27 14.20 -5.80 -14.93
C LEU A 27 13.84 -6.56 -16.22
N LEU A 28 13.26 -7.73 -16.06
CA LEU A 28 12.69 -8.51 -17.15
C LEU A 28 11.23 -8.10 -17.36
N GLU A 29 10.98 -6.96 -18.00
CA GLU A 29 9.63 -6.39 -18.12
C GLU A 29 8.95 -6.70 -19.45
N LYS A 30 9.71 -6.74 -20.54
CA LYS A 30 9.20 -6.84 -21.92
C LYS A 30 9.39 -8.25 -22.48
N ASN A 31 8.73 -8.51 -23.60
CA ASN A 31 8.84 -9.75 -24.37
C ASN A 31 8.30 -11.01 -23.67
N TRP A 32 7.36 -10.84 -22.78
CA TRP A 32 6.68 -11.97 -22.17
C TRP A 32 5.51 -12.45 -23.01
N LYS A 33 5.32 -13.77 -23.03
CA LYS A 33 4.14 -14.46 -23.55
C LYS A 33 3.33 -14.99 -22.39
N PHE A 34 2.01 -14.83 -22.43
CA PHE A 34 1.09 -15.26 -21.38
C PHE A 34 -0.07 -16.07 -21.97
N SER A 35 -0.50 -17.11 -21.25
CA SER A 35 -1.75 -17.84 -21.54
C SER A 35 -2.36 -18.40 -20.27
N LYS A 36 -3.69 -18.31 -20.19
CA LYS A 36 -4.50 -18.99 -19.18
C LYS A 36 -4.63 -20.47 -19.53
N GLY A 37 -4.61 -21.34 -18.52
CA GLY A 37 -4.71 -22.77 -18.67
C GLY A 37 -3.46 -23.52 -18.23
N ASP A 38 -3.53 -24.85 -18.12
CA ASP A 38 -2.39 -25.67 -17.72
C ASP A 38 -1.78 -26.39 -18.93
N PHE A 39 -0.58 -25.99 -19.29
CA PHE A 39 0.18 -26.51 -20.43
C PHE A 39 1.43 -27.23 -19.90
N LYS A 40 1.32 -28.52 -19.61
CA LYS A 40 2.40 -29.32 -18.97
C LYS A 40 3.77 -29.19 -19.66
N GLU A 41 3.79 -28.98 -20.98
CA GLU A 41 5.00 -28.87 -21.78
C GLU A 41 5.51 -27.43 -21.92
N ALA A 42 4.80 -26.44 -21.35
CA ALA A 42 5.20 -25.05 -21.48
C ALA A 42 6.49 -24.68 -20.73
N SER A 43 6.99 -25.57 -19.87
CA SER A 43 8.33 -25.45 -19.27
C SER A 43 9.45 -25.70 -20.28
N GLN A 44 9.21 -26.45 -21.38
CA GLN A 44 10.22 -26.87 -22.31
C GLN A 44 10.59 -25.75 -23.30
N PRO A 45 11.89 -25.60 -23.67
CA PRO A 45 12.35 -24.60 -24.64
C PRO A 45 11.63 -24.65 -25.98
N GLU A 46 11.34 -25.85 -26.48
CA GLU A 46 10.76 -26.12 -27.80
C GLU A 46 9.25 -25.85 -27.87
N PHE A 47 8.62 -25.53 -26.74
CA PHE A 47 7.17 -25.27 -26.69
C PHE A 47 6.81 -24.07 -27.57
N ASN A 48 5.77 -24.23 -28.39
CA ASN A 48 5.33 -23.20 -29.32
C ASN A 48 4.30 -22.28 -28.62
N ASP A 49 4.75 -21.10 -28.19
CA ASP A 49 3.97 -20.04 -27.56
C ASP A 49 3.58 -18.90 -28.51
N THR A 50 3.70 -19.05 -29.82
CA THR A 50 3.43 -17.99 -30.81
C THR A 50 1.98 -17.48 -30.79
N LYS A 51 1.04 -18.29 -30.32
CA LYS A 51 -0.39 -17.91 -30.17
C LYS A 51 -0.70 -17.26 -28.81
N TRP A 52 0.27 -17.21 -27.89
CA TRP A 52 0.07 -16.62 -26.60
C TRP A 52 0.04 -15.10 -26.67
N GLU A 53 -0.67 -14.49 -25.76
CA GLU A 53 -0.73 -13.03 -25.63
C GLU A 53 0.66 -12.45 -25.32
N SER A 54 1.02 -11.34 -25.96
CA SER A 54 2.23 -10.58 -25.60
C SER A 54 1.88 -9.62 -24.48
N VAL A 55 2.57 -9.76 -23.36
CA VAL A 55 2.33 -8.93 -22.17
C VAL A 55 3.62 -8.25 -21.70
N VAL A 56 3.45 -7.18 -20.95
CA VAL A 56 4.50 -6.51 -20.19
C VAL A 56 4.22 -6.75 -18.71
N ILE A 57 5.23 -7.13 -17.96
CA ILE A 57 5.09 -7.26 -16.51
C ILE A 57 5.55 -5.97 -15.80
N PRO A 58 4.96 -5.63 -14.64
CA PRO A 58 3.94 -6.35 -13.88
C PRO A 58 2.60 -6.53 -14.62
N HIS A 59 2.01 -7.71 -14.49
CA HIS A 59 0.78 -8.09 -15.16
C HIS A 59 -0.16 -8.84 -14.24
N ASP A 60 -1.41 -8.37 -14.15
CA ASP A 60 -2.50 -9.00 -13.42
C ASP A 60 -3.62 -9.36 -14.39
N TRP A 61 -3.80 -10.65 -14.66
CA TRP A 61 -4.82 -11.08 -15.62
C TRP A 61 -6.26 -10.98 -15.09
N ALA A 62 -6.42 -10.89 -13.77
CA ALA A 62 -7.75 -10.92 -13.17
C ALA A 62 -8.49 -9.59 -13.29
N ILE A 63 -7.79 -8.45 -13.36
CA ILE A 63 -8.41 -7.13 -13.38
C ILE A 63 -9.21 -6.83 -14.65
N PHE A 64 -8.95 -7.55 -15.72
CA PHE A 64 -9.59 -7.27 -17.02
C PHE A 64 -11.06 -7.72 -17.08
N GLY A 65 -11.57 -8.41 -16.06
CA GLY A 65 -12.97 -8.81 -16.01
C GLY A 65 -13.38 -9.82 -17.11
N PRO A 66 -14.67 -10.03 -17.33
CA PRO A 66 -15.80 -9.46 -16.59
C PRO A 66 -15.89 -9.98 -15.16
N PHE A 67 -16.44 -9.15 -14.23
CA PHE A 67 -16.78 -9.62 -12.90
C PHE A 67 -18.05 -10.51 -13.00
N ASP A 68 -18.01 -11.68 -12.34
CA ASP A 68 -19.09 -12.67 -12.38
C ASP A 68 -19.36 -13.21 -10.96
N MET A 69 -20.62 -13.20 -10.55
CA MET A 69 -21.02 -13.67 -9.22
C MET A 69 -20.70 -15.15 -8.95
N ASN A 70 -20.49 -15.96 -9.97
CA ASN A 70 -20.18 -17.37 -9.83
C ASN A 70 -18.69 -17.65 -9.65
N ASN A 71 -17.83 -16.64 -9.87
CA ASN A 71 -16.39 -16.75 -9.64
C ASN A 71 -16.06 -16.44 -8.18
N ASP A 72 -15.18 -17.23 -7.61
CA ASP A 72 -14.54 -17.06 -6.32
C ASP A 72 -15.51 -16.60 -5.19
N LEU A 73 -16.62 -17.33 -5.04
CA LEU A 73 -17.50 -17.20 -3.89
C LEU A 73 -16.79 -17.79 -2.66
N GLN A 74 -16.40 -16.92 -1.73
CA GLN A 74 -15.56 -17.30 -0.61
C GLN A 74 -16.36 -17.61 0.64
N ASN A 75 -15.98 -18.70 1.33
CA ASN A 75 -16.39 -18.98 2.70
C ASN A 75 -15.20 -18.81 3.63
N VAL A 76 -15.41 -18.05 4.68
CA VAL A 76 -14.41 -17.81 5.74
C VAL A 76 -14.81 -18.54 7.00
N ALA A 77 -13.95 -19.39 7.53
CA ALA A 77 -14.15 -20.06 8.80
C ALA A 77 -13.67 -19.17 9.96
N VAL A 78 -14.56 -18.79 10.86
CA VAL A 78 -14.25 -17.94 12.00
C VAL A 78 -14.50 -18.67 13.31
N THR A 79 -13.48 -18.81 14.14
CA THR A 79 -13.57 -19.33 15.52
C THR A 79 -13.50 -18.13 16.49
N GLN A 80 -14.49 -18.01 17.37
CA GLN A 80 -14.56 -16.89 18.31
C GLN A 80 -14.60 -17.36 19.76
N ASN A 81 -13.97 -16.62 20.64
CA ASN A 81 -14.11 -16.70 22.11
C ASN A 81 -14.21 -18.14 22.67
N PHE A 82 -13.18 -18.96 22.44
CA PHE A 82 -13.11 -20.37 22.91
C PHE A 82 -14.11 -21.35 22.27
N GLU A 83 -14.75 -20.99 21.18
CA GLU A 83 -15.55 -21.93 20.39
C GLU A 83 -14.70 -23.11 19.92
N LYS A 84 -15.28 -24.32 19.95
CA LYS A 84 -14.59 -25.54 19.52
C LYS A 84 -14.68 -25.79 18.02
N LYS A 85 -15.59 -25.09 17.34
CA LYS A 85 -15.82 -25.22 15.89
C LYS A 85 -15.94 -23.85 15.28
N ALA A 86 -15.32 -23.68 14.12
CA ALA A 86 -15.47 -22.48 13.31
C ALA A 86 -16.90 -22.37 12.79
N SER A 87 -17.47 -21.18 12.85
CA SER A 87 -18.67 -20.81 12.10
C SER A 87 -18.26 -20.35 10.70
N LEU A 88 -18.95 -20.87 9.68
CA LEU A 88 -18.73 -20.43 8.31
C LEU A 88 -19.47 -19.13 8.06
N LYS A 89 -18.73 -18.11 7.63
CA LYS A 89 -19.26 -16.85 7.11
C LYS A 89 -18.92 -16.76 5.65
N THR A 90 -19.89 -16.36 4.85
CA THR A 90 -19.68 -16.17 3.43
C THR A 90 -19.23 -14.73 3.15
N GLY A 91 -18.22 -14.58 2.33
CA GLY A 91 -17.75 -13.34 1.77
C GLY A 91 -17.40 -13.55 0.30
N ARG A 92 -17.31 -12.47 -0.47
CA ARG A 92 -16.94 -12.54 -1.88
C ARG A 92 -15.66 -11.77 -2.10
N THR A 93 -14.74 -12.31 -2.88
CA THR A 93 -13.49 -11.63 -3.25
C THR A 93 -13.64 -10.67 -4.44
N GLY A 94 -14.88 -10.34 -4.82
CA GLY A 94 -15.14 -9.38 -5.90
C GLY A 94 -15.48 -10.03 -7.24
N GLY A 95 -15.80 -11.33 -7.24
CA GLY A 95 -16.24 -12.03 -8.46
C GLY A 95 -15.17 -12.07 -9.53
N LEU A 96 -13.98 -12.57 -9.21
CA LEU A 96 -12.84 -12.65 -10.12
C LEU A 96 -13.19 -13.28 -11.45
N PRO A 97 -12.73 -12.75 -12.59
CA PRO A 97 -13.11 -13.27 -13.91
C PRO A 97 -12.44 -14.59 -14.27
N TYR A 98 -11.31 -14.93 -13.67
CA TYR A 98 -10.58 -16.17 -13.88
C TYR A 98 -9.75 -16.57 -12.67
N VAL A 99 -10.08 -17.73 -12.14
CA VAL A 99 -9.32 -18.42 -11.10
C VAL A 99 -8.77 -19.71 -11.70
N GLY A 100 -7.49 -20.02 -11.52
CA GLY A 100 -6.88 -21.21 -12.08
C GLY A 100 -5.42 -20.97 -12.49
N THR A 101 -4.96 -21.80 -13.44
CA THR A 101 -3.55 -21.80 -13.88
C THR A 101 -3.29 -20.79 -14.99
N GLY A 102 -2.14 -20.12 -14.90
CA GLY A 102 -1.58 -19.27 -15.97
C GLY A 102 -0.09 -19.52 -16.14
N TRP A 103 0.39 -19.38 -17.38
CA TRP A 103 1.77 -19.55 -17.74
C TRP A 103 2.34 -18.29 -18.36
N TYR A 104 3.55 -17.96 -17.95
CA TYR A 104 4.38 -16.88 -18.52
C TYR A 104 5.65 -17.48 -19.13
N ARG A 105 6.07 -16.95 -20.28
CA ARG A 105 7.31 -17.37 -20.96
C ARG A 105 8.04 -16.16 -21.51
N THR A 106 9.37 -16.17 -21.38
CA THR A 106 10.28 -15.22 -22.03
C THR A 106 11.64 -15.88 -22.26
N SER A 107 12.57 -15.15 -22.84
CA SER A 107 13.98 -15.55 -22.95
C SER A 107 14.90 -14.44 -22.45
N PHE A 108 16.08 -14.82 -21.96
CA PHE A 108 17.10 -13.90 -21.51
C PHE A 108 18.51 -14.42 -21.84
N ASP A 109 19.45 -13.49 -21.94
CA ASP A 109 20.86 -13.77 -22.05
C ASP A 109 21.57 -13.46 -20.72
N ALA A 110 22.54 -14.29 -20.35
CA ALA A 110 23.39 -14.04 -19.19
C ALA A 110 24.78 -14.67 -19.40
N PRO A 111 25.88 -14.05 -18.92
CA PRO A 111 27.21 -14.58 -19.06
C PRO A 111 27.36 -15.96 -18.38
N ALA A 112 27.89 -16.93 -19.05
CA ALA A 112 28.02 -18.32 -18.57
C ALA A 112 29.09 -18.50 -17.46
N ASP A 113 29.99 -17.54 -17.30
CA ASP A 113 31.08 -17.52 -16.31
C ASP A 113 30.72 -16.77 -15.00
N LYS A 114 29.49 -16.21 -14.93
CA LYS A 114 28.99 -15.45 -13.80
C LYS A 114 27.96 -16.23 -12.99
N GLU A 115 27.69 -15.76 -11.75
CA GLU A 115 26.53 -16.19 -10.98
C GLU A 115 25.28 -15.43 -11.46
N VAL A 116 24.20 -16.16 -11.66
CA VAL A 116 22.94 -15.60 -12.15
C VAL A 116 21.80 -15.97 -11.21
N THR A 117 21.12 -14.94 -10.72
CA THR A 117 19.99 -15.07 -9.83
C THR A 117 18.76 -14.38 -10.44
N LEU A 118 17.64 -15.07 -10.45
CA LEU A 118 16.32 -14.48 -10.70
C LEU A 118 15.70 -14.10 -9.35
N LEU A 119 15.28 -12.84 -9.21
CA LEU A 119 14.54 -12.34 -8.04
C LEU A 119 13.14 -11.95 -8.50
N PHE A 120 12.13 -12.50 -7.84
CA PHE A 120 10.72 -12.18 -8.00
C PHE A 120 10.25 -11.39 -6.79
N ASP A 121 9.71 -10.19 -6.97
CA ASP A 121 9.15 -9.40 -5.87
C ASP A 121 7.80 -9.93 -5.39
N GLY A 122 7.20 -10.85 -6.14
CA GLY A 122 5.98 -11.58 -5.84
C GLY A 122 5.36 -12.17 -7.11
N ALA A 123 4.68 -13.30 -6.97
CA ALA A 123 4.03 -14.02 -8.09
C ALA A 123 2.79 -14.78 -7.59
N MET A 124 1.60 -14.42 -8.06
CA MET A 124 0.31 -14.86 -7.49
C MET A 124 -0.29 -16.00 -8.31
N SER A 125 -0.25 -17.21 -7.80
CA SER A 125 0.40 -17.78 -6.62
C SER A 125 0.97 -19.16 -6.97
N GLU A 126 1.47 -19.91 -5.97
CA GLU A 126 2.05 -21.25 -6.16
C GLU A 126 3.05 -21.30 -7.33
N ALA A 127 3.97 -20.31 -7.36
CA ALA A 127 4.89 -20.13 -8.46
C ALA A 127 5.85 -21.32 -8.62
N ARG A 128 5.97 -21.84 -9.86
CA ARG A 128 7.02 -22.76 -10.28
C ARG A 128 7.81 -22.13 -11.41
N VAL A 129 9.10 -21.98 -11.20
CA VAL A 129 10.02 -21.32 -12.12
C VAL A 129 10.87 -22.35 -12.82
N TYR A 130 10.92 -22.30 -14.15
CA TYR A 130 11.70 -23.20 -15.00
C TYR A 130 12.68 -22.42 -15.84
N VAL A 131 13.92 -22.89 -15.91
CA VAL A 131 14.94 -22.38 -16.83
C VAL A 131 15.42 -23.53 -17.73
N ASN A 132 15.32 -23.34 -19.04
CA ASN A 132 15.71 -24.34 -20.05
C ASN A 132 15.08 -25.72 -19.78
N GLY A 133 13.78 -25.76 -19.43
CA GLY A 133 13.00 -26.96 -19.18
C GLY A 133 13.20 -27.60 -17.80
N LYS A 134 14.08 -27.09 -16.96
CA LYS A 134 14.35 -27.60 -15.61
C LYS A 134 13.78 -26.68 -14.57
N GLU A 135 13.13 -27.25 -13.55
CA GLU A 135 12.62 -26.49 -12.39
C GLU A 135 13.80 -25.88 -11.61
N ALA A 136 13.79 -24.55 -11.51
CA ALA A 136 14.77 -23.78 -10.77
C ALA A 136 14.39 -23.64 -9.29
N CYS A 137 13.12 -23.32 -9.03
CA CYS A 137 12.56 -23.19 -7.71
C CYS A 137 11.02 -23.20 -7.74
N CYS A 138 10.42 -23.37 -6.56
CA CYS A 138 9.01 -23.10 -6.33
C CYS A 138 8.83 -22.19 -5.11
N TRP A 139 7.75 -21.39 -5.11
CA TRP A 139 7.35 -20.54 -3.99
C TRP A 139 5.82 -20.43 -3.94
N PRO A 140 5.17 -20.97 -2.87
CA PRO A 140 3.70 -21.04 -2.85
C PRO A 140 3.05 -19.72 -2.47
N PHE A 141 3.64 -18.91 -1.57
CA PHE A 141 3.03 -17.69 -1.07
C PHE A 141 3.26 -16.51 -2.03
N GLY A 142 2.20 -16.11 -2.72
CA GLY A 142 2.28 -15.15 -3.83
C GLY A 142 2.69 -13.72 -3.44
N TYR A 143 2.59 -13.35 -2.17
CA TYR A 143 2.96 -12.02 -1.69
C TYR A 143 4.42 -11.87 -1.31
N ASN A 144 5.17 -12.97 -1.17
CA ASN A 144 6.56 -12.91 -0.74
C ASN A 144 7.50 -12.69 -1.92
N SER A 145 8.55 -11.90 -1.68
CA SER A 145 9.71 -11.86 -2.58
C SER A 145 10.55 -13.11 -2.39
N PHE A 146 11.00 -13.71 -3.50
CA PHE A 146 11.84 -14.91 -3.48
C PHE A 146 12.84 -14.89 -4.62
N HIS A 147 13.93 -15.63 -4.48
CA HIS A 147 14.96 -15.68 -5.51
C HIS A 147 15.47 -17.10 -5.74
N CYS A 148 15.97 -17.33 -6.97
CA CYS A 148 16.52 -18.59 -7.41
C CYS A 148 17.90 -18.37 -8.05
N ASN A 149 18.92 -19.08 -7.60
CA ASN A 149 20.17 -19.16 -8.37
C ASN A 149 19.95 -20.11 -9.55
N VAL A 150 20.15 -19.61 -10.76
CA VAL A 150 19.91 -20.35 -12.00
C VAL A 150 21.20 -20.64 -12.80
N THR A 151 22.35 -20.34 -12.24
CA THR A 151 23.68 -20.46 -12.87
C THR A 151 23.90 -21.82 -13.51
N SER A 152 23.59 -22.91 -12.80
CA SER A 152 23.77 -24.28 -13.29
C SER A 152 22.76 -24.73 -14.37
N LEU A 153 21.72 -23.91 -14.60
CA LEU A 153 20.64 -24.21 -15.55
C LEU A 153 20.81 -23.47 -16.88
N LEU A 154 21.77 -22.56 -16.97
CA LEU A 154 22.03 -21.77 -18.18
C LEU A 154 22.53 -22.63 -19.33
N ASN A 155 22.27 -22.21 -20.55
CA ASN A 155 22.92 -22.72 -21.76
C ASN A 155 24.43 -22.46 -21.66
N LYS A 156 25.23 -23.33 -22.27
CA LYS A 156 26.72 -23.28 -22.21
C LYS A 156 27.31 -21.96 -22.73
N ASP A 157 26.65 -21.34 -23.68
CA ASP A 157 27.05 -20.04 -24.26
C ASP A 157 26.36 -18.86 -23.57
N GLY A 158 25.47 -19.11 -22.59
CA GLY A 158 24.70 -18.10 -21.88
C GLY A 158 23.60 -17.43 -22.70
N LYS A 159 23.33 -17.93 -23.93
CA LYS A 159 22.37 -17.29 -24.85
C LYS A 159 21.01 -17.98 -24.89
N ASN A 160 19.98 -17.20 -25.20
CA ASN A 160 18.63 -17.69 -25.42
C ASN A 160 18.12 -18.62 -24.29
N ASN A 161 18.39 -18.30 -23.04
CA ASN A 161 17.86 -19.09 -21.94
C ASN A 161 16.35 -18.87 -21.83
N THR A 162 15.59 -19.94 -21.92
CA THR A 162 14.14 -19.89 -21.77
C THR A 162 13.77 -19.81 -20.29
N LEU A 163 12.98 -18.83 -19.93
CA LEU A 163 12.35 -18.69 -18.61
C LEU A 163 10.85 -18.95 -18.74
N ALA A 164 10.34 -19.94 -18.02
CA ALA A 164 8.92 -20.23 -17.95
C ALA A 164 8.46 -20.21 -16.49
N VAL A 165 7.29 -19.60 -16.21
CA VAL A 165 6.72 -19.50 -14.88
C VAL A 165 5.28 -20.00 -14.93
N ARG A 166 4.97 -21.05 -14.14
CA ARG A 166 3.62 -21.52 -13.90
C ARG A 166 3.09 -20.94 -12.61
N LEU A 167 1.89 -20.41 -12.67
CA LEU A 167 1.19 -19.86 -11.50
C LEU A 167 -0.17 -20.56 -11.38
N GLU A 168 -0.61 -20.73 -10.14
CA GLU A 168 -1.93 -21.27 -9.86
C GLU A 168 -2.66 -20.42 -8.84
N ASN A 169 -3.69 -19.70 -9.28
CA ASN A 169 -4.56 -18.91 -8.44
C ASN A 169 -5.78 -19.75 -8.06
N ARG A 170 -5.81 -20.24 -6.82
CA ARG A 170 -6.88 -21.15 -6.35
C ARG A 170 -8.12 -20.37 -5.95
N PRO A 171 -9.33 -20.95 -6.17
CA PRO A 171 -10.55 -20.41 -5.57
C PRO A 171 -10.46 -20.51 -4.04
N GLN A 172 -11.19 -19.66 -3.34
CA GLN A 172 -11.26 -19.67 -1.88
C GLN A 172 -9.90 -19.61 -1.16
N SER A 173 -8.99 -18.80 -1.67
CA SER A 173 -7.64 -18.66 -1.13
C SER A 173 -7.41 -17.35 -0.36
N SER A 174 -8.32 -16.37 -0.48
CA SER A 174 -8.15 -15.03 0.09
C SER A 174 -9.51 -14.43 0.45
N ARG A 175 -9.57 -13.46 1.38
CA ARG A 175 -10.79 -12.71 1.74
C ARG A 175 -10.94 -11.40 0.96
N TRP A 176 -9.96 -11.03 0.16
CA TRP A 176 -9.92 -9.83 -0.68
C TRP A 176 -9.45 -10.20 -2.08
N TYR A 177 -9.41 -9.22 -2.98
CA TYR A 177 -8.86 -9.40 -4.32
C TYR A 177 -7.35 -9.65 -4.26
N PRO A 178 -6.87 -10.86 -4.55
CA PRO A 178 -5.44 -11.18 -4.47
C PRO A 178 -4.66 -10.71 -5.71
N GLY A 179 -5.36 -10.42 -6.81
CA GLY A 179 -4.76 -10.34 -8.13
C GLY A 179 -4.35 -11.70 -8.67
N ALA A 180 -3.69 -11.72 -9.82
CA ALA A 180 -3.20 -12.95 -10.44
C ALA A 180 -2.05 -12.65 -11.41
N GLY A 181 -1.01 -13.47 -11.41
CA GLY A 181 0.06 -13.36 -12.37
C GLY A 181 1.41 -12.92 -11.82
N LEU A 182 2.32 -12.55 -12.72
CA LEU A 182 3.55 -11.84 -12.40
C LEU A 182 3.21 -10.37 -12.15
N TYR A 183 2.57 -10.11 -11.02
CA TYR A 183 1.99 -8.80 -10.69
C TYR A 183 2.99 -7.83 -10.04
N ARG A 184 4.20 -8.30 -9.75
CA ARG A 184 5.35 -7.53 -9.26
C ARG A 184 6.55 -7.75 -10.18
N ASN A 185 7.63 -7.00 -9.95
CA ASN A 185 8.81 -7.06 -10.81
C ASN A 185 9.53 -8.40 -10.76
N VAL A 186 10.23 -8.71 -11.86
CA VAL A 186 11.18 -9.82 -11.97
C VAL A 186 12.53 -9.26 -12.37
N HIS A 187 13.56 -9.58 -11.57
CA HIS A 187 14.91 -9.07 -11.75
C HIS A 187 15.84 -10.20 -12.21
N LEU A 188 16.70 -9.88 -13.16
CA LEU A 188 17.87 -10.67 -13.54
C LEU A 188 19.10 -10.04 -12.89
N ILE A 189 19.70 -10.73 -11.93
CA ILE A 189 20.88 -10.30 -11.19
C ILE A 189 22.07 -11.14 -11.64
N VAL A 190 23.11 -10.47 -12.16
CA VAL A 190 24.35 -11.11 -12.60
C VAL A 190 25.49 -10.60 -11.74
N THR A 191 26.28 -11.50 -11.15
CA THR A 191 27.38 -11.17 -10.22
C THR A 191 28.61 -12.02 -10.50
N ASP A 192 29.75 -11.63 -9.96
CA ASP A 192 30.89 -12.55 -9.81
C ASP A 192 30.57 -13.66 -8.81
N LYS A 193 31.38 -14.72 -8.79
CA LYS A 193 31.25 -15.83 -7.84
C LYS A 193 31.37 -15.35 -6.39
N VAL A 194 32.26 -14.39 -6.15
CA VAL A 194 32.40 -13.71 -4.87
C VAL A 194 31.57 -12.43 -4.93
N HIS A 195 30.50 -12.37 -4.15
CA HIS A 195 29.58 -11.26 -4.17
C HIS A 195 28.75 -11.17 -2.87
N VAL A 196 28.09 -10.05 -2.65
CA VAL A 196 27.04 -9.88 -1.62
C VAL A 196 25.77 -10.57 -2.14
N PRO A 197 25.19 -11.56 -1.44
CA PRO A 197 23.93 -12.18 -1.87
C PRO A 197 22.76 -11.21 -1.82
N VAL A 198 21.63 -11.60 -2.42
CA VAL A 198 20.36 -10.87 -2.30
C VAL A 198 20.05 -10.67 -0.82
N TRP A 199 19.74 -9.41 -0.43
CA TRP A 199 19.49 -8.97 0.96
C TRP A 199 20.63 -9.30 1.95
N GLY A 200 21.87 -9.39 1.44
CA GLY A 200 23.05 -9.84 2.21
C GLY A 200 23.60 -8.82 3.21
N THR A 201 22.97 -7.67 3.39
CA THR A 201 23.39 -6.63 4.34
C THR A 201 22.37 -6.41 5.46
N GLN A 202 22.88 -6.00 6.63
CA GLN A 202 22.06 -5.52 7.73
C GLN A 202 22.71 -4.29 8.34
N ILE A 203 21.93 -3.21 8.41
CA ILE A 203 22.37 -1.96 9.06
C ILE A 203 21.51 -1.72 10.31
N THR A 204 22.20 -1.46 11.43
CA THR A 204 21.56 -1.03 12.67
C THR A 204 22.19 0.25 13.17
N THR A 205 21.44 1.02 13.95
CA THR A 205 21.90 2.29 14.56
C THR A 205 21.79 2.17 16.09
N PRO A 206 22.75 1.46 16.75
CA PRO A 206 22.66 1.11 18.17
C PRO A 206 22.72 2.32 19.11
N HIS A 207 23.24 3.44 18.65
CA HIS A 207 23.21 4.70 19.36
C HIS A 207 22.89 5.85 18.39
N VAL A 208 21.95 6.69 18.77
CA VAL A 208 21.53 7.87 17.99
C VAL A 208 21.36 9.08 18.92
N SER A 209 22.06 10.15 18.62
CA SER A 209 21.93 11.44 19.30
C SER A 209 22.02 12.58 18.27
N LYS A 210 21.90 13.83 18.71
CA LYS A 210 22.10 15.00 17.86
C LYS A 210 23.56 15.16 17.43
N ASP A 211 24.50 14.73 18.29
CA ASP A 211 25.92 14.94 18.07
C ASP A 211 26.53 13.86 17.19
N PHE A 212 26.11 12.61 17.38
CA PHE A 212 26.57 11.50 16.57
C PHE A 212 25.60 10.31 16.58
N ALA A 213 25.75 9.46 15.56
CA ALA A 213 25.13 8.14 15.51
C ALA A 213 26.21 7.07 15.29
N ALA A 214 26.08 5.95 16.02
CA ALA A 214 26.82 4.74 15.72
C ALA A 214 26.04 3.93 14.67
N VAL A 215 26.68 3.58 13.56
CA VAL A 215 26.11 2.76 12.48
C VAL A 215 26.89 1.45 12.40
N ARG A 216 26.22 0.34 12.55
CA ARG A 216 26.76 -1.01 12.41
C ARG A 216 26.25 -1.64 11.14
N LEU A 217 27.17 -2.00 10.24
CA LEU A 217 26.90 -2.72 8.99
C LEU A 217 27.43 -4.15 9.11
N GLN A 218 26.57 -5.12 8.85
CA GLN A 218 26.94 -6.51 8.64
C GLN A 218 26.75 -6.87 7.18
N THR A 219 27.76 -7.44 6.53
CA THR A 219 27.77 -7.82 5.13
C THR A 219 28.09 -9.30 4.98
N LYS A 220 27.14 -10.08 4.46
CA LYS A 220 27.39 -11.48 4.05
C LYS A 220 28.08 -11.49 2.70
N ILE A 221 29.02 -12.41 2.50
CA ILE A 221 29.69 -12.63 1.21
C ILE A 221 29.50 -14.07 0.80
N ASN A 222 28.95 -14.30 -0.38
CA ASN A 222 29.04 -15.60 -1.04
C ASN A 222 30.44 -15.77 -1.62
N ASN A 223 31.04 -16.91 -1.41
CA ASN A 223 32.35 -17.23 -1.94
C ASN A 223 32.35 -18.67 -2.48
N ALA A 224 32.64 -18.81 -3.75
CA ALA A 224 32.77 -20.11 -4.42
C ALA A 224 34.15 -20.76 -4.25
N GLY A 225 35.10 -20.18 -3.48
CA GLY A 225 36.46 -20.68 -3.30
C GLY A 225 37.01 -20.54 -1.87
N GLU A 226 37.69 -21.59 -1.40
CA GLU A 226 38.09 -21.76 0.02
C GLU A 226 39.27 -20.88 0.50
N LYS A 227 40.00 -20.18 -0.37
CA LYS A 227 41.25 -19.50 0.00
C LYS A 227 41.36 -18.03 -0.42
N THR A 228 40.28 -17.41 -0.83
CA THR A 228 40.26 -16.03 -1.31
C THR A 228 40.38 -15.03 -0.17
N GLN A 229 41.30 -14.08 -0.27
CA GLN A 229 41.32 -12.94 0.64
C GLN A 229 40.23 -11.94 0.23
N ILE A 230 39.40 -11.56 1.16
CA ILE A 230 38.34 -10.58 0.93
C ILE A 230 38.70 -9.27 1.62
N ARG A 231 38.59 -8.18 0.89
CA ARG A 231 38.67 -6.82 1.38
C ARG A 231 37.36 -6.08 1.06
N ILE A 232 36.79 -5.44 2.05
CA ILE A 232 35.56 -4.64 1.94
C ILE A 232 35.90 -3.20 2.28
N GLU A 233 35.71 -2.31 1.31
CA GLU A 233 35.72 -0.87 1.50
C GLU A 233 34.30 -0.35 1.49
N THR A 234 33.86 0.31 2.57
CA THR A 234 32.52 0.88 2.64
C THR A 234 32.59 2.38 2.93
N GLU A 235 31.90 3.15 2.10
CA GLU A 235 31.64 4.56 2.27
C GLU A 235 30.19 4.78 2.69
N ILE A 236 29.97 5.61 3.72
CA ILE A 236 28.65 6.10 4.11
C ILE A 236 28.43 7.45 3.46
N LEU A 237 27.42 7.56 2.63
CA LEU A 237 26.99 8.78 1.96
C LEU A 237 25.82 9.39 2.70
N SER A 238 25.87 10.70 2.95
CA SER A 238 24.78 11.51 3.47
C SER A 238 23.62 11.64 2.45
N PRO A 239 22.46 12.18 2.85
CA PRO A 239 21.34 12.40 1.94
C PRO A 239 21.68 13.27 0.72
N ASP A 240 22.61 14.21 0.85
CA ASP A 240 23.11 15.05 -0.25
C ASP A 240 24.25 14.38 -1.08
N GLY A 241 24.59 13.13 -0.79
CA GLY A 241 25.52 12.31 -1.56
C GLY A 241 27.01 12.49 -1.20
N LYS A 242 27.34 13.20 -0.11
CA LYS A 242 28.72 13.35 0.34
C LYS A 242 29.16 12.19 1.22
N VAL A 243 30.41 11.76 1.09
CA VAL A 243 31.03 10.79 2.00
C VAL A 243 31.20 11.42 3.38
N VAL A 244 30.53 10.87 4.39
CA VAL A 244 30.59 11.34 5.79
C VAL A 244 31.53 10.50 6.65
N THR A 245 31.74 9.24 6.28
CA THR A 245 32.69 8.34 6.93
C THR A 245 32.97 7.14 6.01
N SER A 246 34.12 6.50 6.21
CA SER A 246 34.48 5.30 5.46
C SER A 246 35.28 4.33 6.32
N LYS A 247 35.28 3.05 5.93
CA LYS A 247 36.05 1.99 6.60
C LYS A 247 36.45 0.90 5.64
N GLU A 248 37.63 0.33 5.87
CA GLU A 248 38.12 -0.85 5.19
C GLU A 248 38.31 -1.98 6.19
N ASN A 249 37.92 -3.18 5.81
CA ASN A 249 38.20 -4.41 6.54
C ASN A 249 38.75 -5.45 5.57
N THR A 250 39.80 -6.16 6.01
CA THR A 250 40.36 -7.31 5.28
C THR A 250 40.29 -8.55 6.14
N SER A 251 39.83 -9.64 5.58
CA SER A 251 39.79 -10.94 6.28
C SER A 251 39.87 -12.09 5.29
N ARG A 252 40.37 -13.23 5.75
CA ARG A 252 40.09 -14.50 5.08
C ARG A 252 38.72 -14.97 5.49
N ILE A 253 37.88 -15.37 4.55
CA ILE A 253 36.50 -15.75 4.85
C ILE A 253 36.47 -17.01 5.72
N ASN A 254 35.78 -16.87 6.89
CA ASN A 254 35.18 -18.00 7.57
C ASN A 254 33.78 -18.21 6.98
N HIS A 255 33.51 -19.36 6.40
CA HIS A 255 32.21 -19.68 5.83
C HIS A 255 31.07 -19.34 6.78
N GLY A 256 30.15 -18.49 6.34
CA GLY A 256 28.88 -18.17 7.00
C GLY A 256 28.89 -17.01 7.99
N GLN A 257 30.03 -16.43 8.37
CA GLN A 257 30.07 -15.26 9.24
C GLN A 257 30.04 -13.95 8.43
N PRO A 258 29.17 -12.98 8.75
CA PRO A 258 29.15 -11.68 8.09
C PRO A 258 30.38 -10.85 8.50
N PHE A 259 30.86 -10.02 7.58
CA PHE A 259 31.80 -8.96 7.89
C PHE A 259 31.09 -7.86 8.69
N GLU A 260 31.70 -7.40 9.76
CA GLU A 260 31.16 -6.33 10.58
C GLU A 260 32.00 -5.06 10.46
N GLN A 261 31.34 -3.94 10.17
CA GLN A 261 31.93 -2.61 10.12
C GLN A 261 31.10 -1.67 11.00
N ASN A 262 31.81 -0.91 11.85
CA ASN A 262 31.20 0.08 12.75
C ASN A 262 31.67 1.48 12.37
N PHE A 263 30.72 2.40 12.17
CA PHE A 263 30.96 3.78 11.75
C PHE A 263 30.43 4.75 12.78
N ILE A 264 31.00 5.95 12.79
CA ILE A 264 30.44 7.11 13.50
C ILE A 264 30.06 8.14 12.44
N VAL A 265 28.81 8.58 12.48
CA VAL A 265 28.28 9.68 11.69
C VAL A 265 28.05 10.85 12.63
N ASN A 266 28.83 11.92 12.45
CA ASN A 266 28.72 13.13 13.26
C ASN A 266 27.57 14.02 12.77
N ALA A 267 26.84 14.65 13.72
CA ALA A 267 25.69 15.51 13.44
C ALA A 267 24.71 14.90 12.40
N PRO A 268 24.15 13.71 12.66
CA PRO A 268 23.38 12.99 11.67
C PRO A 268 22.05 13.70 11.36
N GLU A 269 21.64 13.65 10.09
CA GLU A 269 20.28 13.99 9.68
C GLU A 269 19.37 12.79 9.98
N LEU A 270 18.47 12.96 10.96
CA LEU A 270 17.61 11.88 11.42
C LEU A 270 16.39 11.70 10.51
N TRP A 271 16.07 10.43 10.21
CA TRP A 271 14.86 10.09 9.49
C TRP A 271 13.62 10.28 10.37
N SER A 272 12.60 10.97 9.85
CA SER A 272 11.26 11.09 10.42
C SER A 272 10.22 11.31 9.31
N PRO A 273 8.91 11.20 9.58
CA PRO A 273 7.86 11.56 8.61
C PRO A 273 7.95 12.99 8.06
N GLU A 274 8.46 13.92 8.85
CA GLU A 274 8.65 15.33 8.47
C GLU A 274 9.97 15.57 7.74
N SER A 275 10.97 14.73 7.96
CA SER A 275 12.32 14.85 7.38
C SER A 275 12.86 13.45 7.02
N PRO A 276 12.43 12.87 5.89
CA PRO A 276 12.77 11.49 5.51
C PRO A 276 14.19 11.36 4.93
N SER A 277 15.20 11.69 5.74
CA SER A 277 16.62 11.69 5.36
C SER A 277 17.15 10.26 5.18
N LEU A 278 17.70 9.98 3.99
CA LEU A 278 18.17 8.65 3.59
C LEU A 278 19.66 8.65 3.26
N TYR A 279 20.40 7.80 3.95
CA TYR A 279 21.82 7.52 3.74
C TYR A 279 22.02 6.34 2.80
N LYS A 280 23.23 6.19 2.27
CA LYS A 280 23.66 5.02 1.50
C LYS A 280 24.98 4.49 2.05
N ALA A 281 25.05 3.19 2.27
CA ALA A 281 26.30 2.47 2.48
C ALA A 281 26.72 1.84 1.15
N VAL A 282 27.81 2.30 0.56
CA VAL A 282 28.36 1.78 -0.70
C VAL A 282 29.55 0.91 -0.39
N SER A 283 29.39 -0.40 -0.50
CA SER A 283 30.41 -1.41 -0.19
C SER A 283 31.04 -1.94 -1.47
N LYS A 284 32.34 -1.77 -1.63
CA LYS A 284 33.18 -2.34 -2.68
C LYS A 284 33.85 -3.60 -2.14
N ILE A 285 33.65 -4.71 -2.82
CA ILE A 285 34.16 -6.03 -2.44
C ILE A 285 35.30 -6.42 -3.38
N TYR A 286 36.44 -6.69 -2.80
CA TYR A 286 37.63 -7.14 -3.51
C TYR A 286 37.93 -8.58 -3.15
N ALA A 287 38.25 -9.39 -4.16
CA ALA A 287 38.75 -10.75 -4.01
C ALA A 287 40.16 -10.81 -4.58
N ASP A 288 41.17 -11.12 -3.74
CA ASP A 288 42.60 -11.09 -4.11
C ASP A 288 42.98 -9.79 -4.85
N ASP A 289 42.60 -8.64 -4.26
CA ASP A 289 42.79 -7.26 -4.72
C ASP A 289 42.05 -6.89 -6.03
N LYS A 290 41.28 -7.80 -6.62
CA LYS A 290 40.42 -7.49 -7.75
C LYS A 290 39.03 -7.07 -7.24
N LEU A 291 38.51 -5.92 -7.69
CA LEU A 291 37.13 -5.50 -7.41
C LEU A 291 36.16 -6.45 -8.13
N VAL A 292 35.31 -7.14 -7.35
CA VAL A 292 34.39 -8.17 -7.86
C VAL A 292 32.91 -7.82 -7.67
N ASP A 293 32.58 -6.97 -6.69
CA ASP A 293 31.20 -6.53 -6.45
C ASP A 293 31.15 -5.11 -5.91
N THR A 294 30.05 -4.42 -6.18
CA THR A 294 29.70 -3.14 -5.52
C THR A 294 28.24 -3.22 -5.11
N TYR A 295 28.01 -3.16 -3.78
CA TYR A 295 26.67 -3.30 -3.21
C TYR A 295 26.25 -2.03 -2.46
N THR A 296 25.09 -1.50 -2.80
CA THR A 296 24.57 -0.29 -2.15
C THR A 296 23.39 -0.64 -1.25
N THR A 297 23.48 -0.29 0.03
CA THR A 297 22.38 -0.41 1.00
C THR A 297 21.86 0.96 1.37
N ARG A 298 20.59 1.24 1.10
CA ARG A 298 19.90 2.45 1.55
C ARG A 298 19.42 2.24 2.98
N PHE A 299 19.54 3.25 3.84
CA PHE A 299 19.11 3.21 5.23
C PHE A 299 18.80 4.61 5.75
N GLY A 300 18.20 4.71 6.92
CA GLY A 300 17.99 5.95 7.66
C GLY A 300 18.53 5.84 9.08
N ILE A 301 18.90 6.96 9.65
CA ILE A 301 19.36 7.06 11.05
C ILE A 301 18.19 7.55 11.89
N ARG A 302 17.72 6.74 12.84
CA ARG A 302 16.63 7.09 13.75
C ARG A 302 16.69 6.28 15.03
N ASN A 303 16.05 6.78 16.07
CA ASN A 303 15.74 6.05 17.29
C ASN A 303 14.24 5.83 17.43
N ILE A 304 13.80 4.60 17.74
CA ILE A 304 12.43 4.24 18.06
C ILE A 304 12.37 3.63 19.45
N GLU A 305 11.42 4.08 20.25
CA GLU A 305 11.25 3.61 21.61
C GLU A 305 9.75 3.41 21.92
N TYR A 306 9.44 2.29 22.56
CA TYR A 306 8.10 1.98 23.08
C TYR A 306 8.23 1.87 24.58
N ILE A 307 7.68 2.85 25.29
CA ILE A 307 7.89 3.00 26.73
C ILE A 307 6.58 2.74 27.45
N ALA A 308 6.58 1.72 28.32
CA ALA A 308 5.43 1.36 29.18
C ALA A 308 4.86 2.62 29.84
N ASP A 309 3.54 2.75 29.85
CA ASP A 309 2.78 3.89 30.37
C ASP A 309 3.00 5.24 29.67
N LYS A 310 3.96 5.36 28.76
CA LYS A 310 4.32 6.64 28.13
C LYS A 310 4.04 6.70 26.64
N GLY A 311 3.99 5.56 25.94
CA GLY A 311 3.68 5.50 24.52
C GLY A 311 4.89 5.34 23.61
N PHE A 312 4.75 5.77 22.36
CA PHE A 312 5.74 5.66 21.29
C PHE A 312 6.54 6.96 21.14
N TYR A 313 7.86 6.81 20.98
CA TYR A 313 8.78 7.91 20.74
C TYR A 313 9.61 7.66 19.47
N LEU A 314 9.71 8.66 18.63
CA LEU A 314 10.60 8.69 17.47
C LEU A 314 11.60 9.83 17.65
N ASN A 315 12.89 9.51 17.65
CA ASN A 315 13.98 10.47 17.88
C ASN A 315 13.78 11.30 19.17
N GLY A 316 13.32 10.65 20.24
CA GLY A 316 13.04 11.24 21.53
C GLY A 316 11.77 12.11 21.60
N LYS A 317 10.99 12.22 20.54
CA LYS A 317 9.71 12.95 20.52
C LYS A 317 8.55 11.98 20.64
N HIS A 318 7.67 12.22 21.63
CA HIS A 318 6.43 11.46 21.75
C HIS A 318 5.52 11.70 20.53
N ARG A 319 4.95 10.63 20.00
CA ARG A 319 3.94 10.69 18.94
C ARG A 319 3.01 9.49 18.97
N LYS A 320 1.93 9.60 18.21
CA LYS A 320 0.97 8.51 18.00
C LYS A 320 0.82 8.26 16.51
N PHE A 321 0.63 7.01 16.13
CA PHE A 321 0.37 6.67 14.73
C PHE A 321 -0.98 7.23 14.30
N GLN A 322 -0.96 8.00 13.23
CA GLN A 322 -2.11 8.44 12.45
C GLN A 322 -2.15 7.57 11.19
N GLY A 323 -2.46 6.30 11.39
CA GLY A 323 -2.27 5.27 10.39
C GLY A 323 -3.53 4.79 9.71
N VAL A 324 -3.34 4.15 8.55
CA VAL A 324 -4.37 3.41 7.83
C VAL A 324 -3.89 2.00 7.49
N CYS A 325 -4.83 1.06 7.43
CA CYS A 325 -4.63 -0.23 6.81
C CYS A 325 -4.86 -0.10 5.31
N ASN A 326 -4.02 -0.69 4.47
CA ASN A 326 -4.22 -0.74 3.03
C ASN A 326 -4.02 -2.17 2.51
N HIS A 327 -4.94 -2.61 1.66
CA HIS A 327 -4.70 -3.75 0.76
C HIS A 327 -3.74 -3.34 -0.36
N HIS A 328 -3.24 -4.33 -1.09
CA HIS A 328 -2.18 -4.14 -2.08
C HIS A 328 -2.69 -3.77 -3.49
N ASP A 329 -4.02 -3.82 -3.73
CA ASP A 329 -4.54 -3.43 -5.03
C ASP A 329 -4.50 -1.90 -5.25
N LEU A 330 -4.44 -1.52 -6.50
CA LEU A 330 -4.39 -0.14 -6.97
C LEU A 330 -5.75 0.29 -7.59
N GLY A 331 -6.87 -0.23 -7.01
CA GLY A 331 -8.22 0.02 -7.50
C GLY A 331 -8.39 -0.49 -8.94
N PRO A 332 -8.76 0.39 -9.90
CA PRO A 332 -9.04 -0.05 -11.27
C PRO A 332 -7.81 -0.57 -12.05
N LEU A 333 -6.63 -0.44 -11.50
CA LEU A 333 -5.40 -1.01 -12.08
C LEU A 333 -5.13 -2.45 -11.61
N GLY A 334 -5.90 -2.96 -10.64
CA GLY A 334 -5.69 -4.27 -10.03
C GLY A 334 -4.47 -4.35 -9.15
N ALA A 335 -3.85 -5.53 -9.07
CA ALA A 335 -2.68 -5.77 -8.25
C ALA A 335 -1.34 -5.52 -8.95
N ALA A 336 -1.33 -5.36 -10.28
CA ALA A 336 -0.11 -5.10 -11.05
C ALA A 336 0.55 -3.79 -10.59
N ILE A 337 1.77 -3.90 -10.04
CA ILE A 337 2.42 -2.77 -9.39
C ILE A 337 2.71 -1.62 -10.36
N ASN A 338 2.45 -0.41 -9.92
CA ASN A 338 2.81 0.83 -10.61
C ASN A 338 3.23 1.90 -9.60
N VAL A 339 4.45 2.38 -9.70
CA VAL A 339 5.05 3.34 -8.76
C VAL A 339 4.31 4.69 -8.75
N ALA A 340 3.82 5.16 -9.92
CA ALA A 340 3.07 6.41 -10.00
C ALA A 340 1.69 6.29 -9.29
N ALA A 341 1.03 5.13 -9.40
CA ALA A 341 -0.20 4.85 -8.68
C ALA A 341 0.00 4.78 -7.16
N LEU A 342 1.04 4.08 -6.69
CA LEU A 342 1.42 4.05 -5.27
C LEU A 342 1.70 5.46 -4.74
N ARG A 343 2.49 6.24 -5.47
CA ARG A 343 2.81 7.64 -5.11
C ARG A 343 1.55 8.50 -5.04
N HIS A 344 0.59 8.30 -5.95
CA HIS A 344 -0.70 8.98 -5.91
C HIS A 344 -1.49 8.65 -4.63
N GLN A 345 -1.61 7.36 -4.28
CA GLN A 345 -2.27 6.94 -3.04
C GLN A 345 -1.59 7.55 -1.80
N LEU A 346 -0.26 7.46 -1.73
CA LEU A 346 0.51 8.02 -0.61
C LEU A 346 0.38 9.55 -0.52
N THR A 347 0.30 10.25 -1.66
CA THR A 347 0.09 11.72 -1.68
C THR A 347 -1.26 12.10 -1.09
N LEU A 348 -2.33 11.38 -1.43
CA LEU A 348 -3.66 11.59 -0.85
C LEU A 348 -3.66 11.35 0.67
N LEU A 349 -3.02 10.26 1.13
CA LEU A 349 -2.90 9.95 2.55
C LEU A 349 -2.08 11.01 3.29
N LYS A 350 -0.98 11.50 2.71
CA LYS A 350 -0.15 12.55 3.30
C LYS A 350 -0.91 13.86 3.47
N ASP A 351 -1.69 14.29 2.45
CA ASP A 351 -2.55 15.48 2.55
C ASP A 351 -3.61 15.35 3.64
N MET A 352 -4.12 14.14 3.86
CA MET A 352 -5.04 13.87 4.97
C MET A 352 -4.38 14.00 6.36
N GLY A 353 -3.06 13.97 6.44
CA GLY A 353 -2.30 13.94 7.71
C GLY A 353 -1.99 12.53 8.20
N CYS A 354 -2.16 11.53 7.36
CA CYS A 354 -1.73 10.15 7.64
C CYS A 354 -0.19 10.09 7.63
N ASP A 355 0.39 9.45 8.64
CA ASP A 355 1.83 9.29 8.82
C ASP A 355 2.28 7.83 8.96
N ALA A 356 1.33 6.87 8.92
CA ALA A 356 1.64 5.46 9.09
C ALA A 356 0.77 4.53 8.22
N ILE A 357 1.32 3.40 7.80
CA ILE A 357 0.62 2.40 6.99
C ILE A 357 0.83 1.01 7.59
N ARG A 358 -0.25 0.26 7.76
CA ARG A 358 -0.25 -1.19 7.98
C ARG A 358 -0.56 -1.90 6.67
N THR A 359 0.32 -2.82 6.28
CA THR A 359 0.10 -3.64 5.08
C THR A 359 -0.83 -4.81 5.41
N SER A 360 -2.06 -4.74 4.94
CA SER A 360 -3.13 -5.68 5.30
C SER A 360 -3.41 -6.66 4.17
N HIS A 361 -3.47 -7.93 4.39
CA HIS A 361 -2.85 -8.68 5.49
C HIS A 361 -1.81 -9.56 4.82
N ASN A 362 -0.81 -8.93 4.21
CA ASN A 362 0.20 -9.58 3.38
C ASN A 362 1.46 -8.69 3.21
N MET A 363 2.53 -9.30 2.76
CA MET A 363 3.79 -8.62 2.54
C MET A 363 3.67 -7.58 1.42
N PRO A 364 4.19 -6.35 1.63
CA PRO A 364 4.15 -5.28 0.63
C PRO A 364 5.08 -5.55 -0.55
N THR A 365 4.95 -4.75 -1.60
CA THR A 365 5.97 -4.66 -2.64
C THR A 365 7.15 -3.80 -2.19
N PRO A 366 8.40 -4.07 -2.63
CA PRO A 366 9.57 -3.25 -2.31
C PRO A 366 9.40 -1.77 -2.70
N GLU A 367 8.68 -1.48 -3.78
CA GLU A 367 8.43 -0.11 -4.23
C GLU A 367 7.57 0.68 -3.24
N LEU A 368 6.57 0.06 -2.61
CA LEU A 368 5.78 0.72 -1.57
C LEU A 368 6.64 1.08 -0.36
N VAL A 369 7.48 0.14 0.08
CA VAL A 369 8.37 0.37 1.24
C VAL A 369 9.39 1.46 0.92
N ALA A 370 9.95 1.45 -0.29
CA ALA A 370 10.88 2.48 -0.76
C ALA A 370 10.22 3.87 -0.82
N LEU A 371 8.98 3.96 -1.29
CA LEU A 371 8.22 5.20 -1.31
C LEU A 371 7.88 5.69 0.11
N CYS A 372 7.57 4.78 1.04
CA CYS A 372 7.35 5.14 2.44
C CYS A 372 8.61 5.68 3.10
N ASP A 373 9.79 5.12 2.79
CA ASP A 373 11.09 5.70 3.21
C ASP A 373 11.25 7.13 2.69
N GLU A 374 10.94 7.37 1.41
CA GLU A 374 11.14 8.66 0.73
C GLU A 374 10.11 9.72 1.11
N MET A 375 8.87 9.32 1.30
CA MET A 375 7.75 10.23 1.57
C MET A 375 7.50 10.41 3.07
N GLY A 376 8.20 9.68 3.93
CA GLY A 376 8.08 9.79 5.38
C GLY A 376 6.77 9.19 5.90
N PHE A 377 6.55 7.90 5.65
CA PHE A 377 5.51 7.10 6.31
C PHE A 377 6.14 6.05 7.20
N MET A 378 5.67 5.91 8.41
CA MET A 378 6.00 4.78 9.28
C MET A 378 5.24 3.54 8.80
N MET A 379 5.84 2.36 8.88
CA MET A 379 5.21 1.12 8.43
C MET A 379 5.16 0.06 9.52
N MET A 380 4.00 -0.57 9.63
CA MET A 380 3.82 -1.87 10.25
C MET A 380 3.62 -2.90 9.13
N ILE A 381 4.64 -3.71 8.89
CA ILE A 381 4.59 -4.75 7.86
C ILE A 381 4.02 -6.02 8.46
N GLU A 382 2.99 -6.58 7.77
CA GLU A 382 2.27 -7.77 8.19
C GLU A 382 2.32 -8.83 7.09
N PRO A 383 2.70 -10.10 7.39
CA PRO A 383 2.81 -11.16 6.39
C PRO A 383 1.53 -11.97 6.20
N PHE A 384 0.76 -12.26 7.27
CA PHE A 384 -0.22 -13.34 7.28
C PHE A 384 -1.59 -12.92 7.82
N ASP A 385 -2.66 -13.35 7.13
CA ASP A 385 -4.05 -13.26 7.60
C ASP A 385 -4.50 -14.50 8.40
N GLU A 386 -3.84 -15.63 8.19
CA GLU A 386 -4.05 -16.88 8.93
C GLU A 386 -2.73 -17.62 9.17
N TRP A 387 -2.71 -18.49 10.15
CA TRP A 387 -1.56 -19.34 10.46
C TRP A 387 -1.86 -20.81 10.15
N ASP A 388 -1.71 -21.68 11.15
CA ASP A 388 -1.93 -23.12 11.08
C ASP A 388 -3.40 -23.53 11.12
N ILE A 389 -4.31 -22.64 11.50
CA ILE A 389 -5.77 -22.85 11.47
C ILE A 389 -6.37 -21.99 10.34
N ALA A 390 -7.13 -22.64 9.48
CA ALA A 390 -7.70 -22.04 8.29
C ALA A 390 -8.71 -20.91 8.56
N LYS A 391 -8.62 -19.80 7.82
CA LYS A 391 -9.73 -18.89 7.54
C LYS A 391 -10.38 -19.21 6.18
N CYS A 392 -9.55 -19.54 5.20
CA CYS A 392 -9.94 -19.85 3.83
C CYS A 392 -9.62 -21.31 3.50
N GLU A 393 -10.44 -21.98 2.70
CA GLU A 393 -10.25 -23.40 2.32
C GLU A 393 -8.88 -23.64 1.67
N ASN A 394 -8.48 -22.76 0.77
CA ASN A 394 -7.19 -22.84 0.08
C ASN A 394 -6.21 -21.74 0.54
N GLY A 395 -6.32 -21.30 1.80
CA GLY A 395 -5.50 -20.26 2.38
C GLY A 395 -4.08 -20.70 2.78
N TYR A 396 -3.38 -19.81 3.48
CA TYR A 396 -1.97 -20.01 3.84
C TYR A 396 -1.71 -21.15 4.83
N HIS A 397 -2.70 -21.54 5.65
CA HIS A 397 -2.59 -22.66 6.60
C HIS A 397 -2.05 -23.93 5.96
N ARG A 398 -2.27 -24.13 4.66
CA ARG A 398 -1.77 -25.28 3.88
C ARG A 398 -0.25 -25.34 3.82
N TYR A 399 0.40 -24.19 3.96
CA TYR A 399 1.85 -24.02 3.82
C TYR A 399 2.53 -23.67 5.15
N PHE A 400 1.77 -23.22 6.14
CA PHE A 400 2.29 -22.62 7.36
C PHE A 400 3.42 -23.42 8.01
N ASN A 401 3.22 -24.70 8.25
CA ASN A 401 4.17 -25.55 8.97
C ASN A 401 5.52 -25.71 8.25
N GLU A 402 5.54 -25.63 6.93
CA GLU A 402 6.75 -25.79 6.12
C GLU A 402 7.38 -24.45 5.73
N TRP A 403 6.54 -23.44 5.48
CA TRP A 403 6.96 -22.22 4.79
C TRP A 403 6.99 -20.99 5.69
N ALA A 404 6.33 -20.95 6.83
CA ALA A 404 6.20 -19.73 7.64
C ALA A 404 7.55 -19.11 8.01
N GLU A 405 8.53 -19.91 8.43
CA GLU A 405 9.86 -19.40 8.74
C GLU A 405 10.59 -18.86 7.50
N ARG A 406 10.51 -19.56 6.37
CA ARG A 406 11.13 -19.15 5.11
C ARG A 406 10.55 -17.82 4.64
N ASP A 407 9.23 -17.69 4.70
CA ASP A 407 8.51 -16.49 4.30
C ASP A 407 8.84 -15.30 5.21
N MET A 408 8.86 -15.53 6.53
CA MET A 408 9.24 -14.51 7.51
C MET A 408 10.68 -14.04 7.32
N VAL A 409 11.63 -14.95 7.14
CA VAL A 409 13.05 -14.61 6.96
C VAL A 409 13.25 -13.79 5.69
N ASN A 410 12.63 -14.15 4.57
CA ASN A 410 12.72 -13.38 3.34
C ASN A 410 12.15 -11.96 3.53
N MET A 411 10.98 -11.82 4.15
CA MET A 411 10.38 -10.52 4.45
C MET A 411 11.30 -9.65 5.32
N LEU A 412 11.80 -10.21 6.41
CA LEU A 412 12.67 -9.51 7.34
C LEU A 412 13.98 -9.06 6.66
N HIS A 413 14.63 -9.94 5.91
CA HIS A 413 15.86 -9.62 5.20
C HIS A 413 15.65 -8.56 4.12
N ASN A 414 14.51 -8.58 3.42
CA ASN A 414 14.19 -7.61 2.40
C ASN A 414 14.01 -6.20 2.98
N TYR A 415 13.34 -6.07 4.16
CA TYR A 415 12.89 -4.76 4.66
C TYR A 415 13.58 -4.26 5.94
N ARG A 416 14.46 -5.05 6.59
CA ARG A 416 15.10 -4.65 7.87
C ARG A 416 15.99 -3.41 7.78
N ASN A 417 16.47 -3.02 6.58
CA ASN A 417 17.27 -1.82 6.39
C ASN A 417 16.44 -0.56 6.13
N ASN A 418 15.12 -0.68 5.90
CA ASN A 418 14.23 0.44 5.62
C ASN A 418 13.87 1.18 6.91
N PRO A 419 14.18 2.49 7.04
CA PRO A 419 13.90 3.24 8.26
C PRO A 419 12.40 3.45 8.52
N CYS A 420 11.56 3.41 7.49
CA CYS A 420 10.11 3.51 7.62
C CYS A 420 9.49 2.35 8.40
N VAL A 421 10.10 1.17 8.38
CA VAL A 421 9.60 0.02 9.14
C VAL A 421 9.89 0.22 10.63
N ILE A 422 8.82 0.35 11.42
CA ILE A 422 8.91 0.65 12.86
C ILE A 422 8.42 -0.51 13.72
N MET A 423 7.75 -1.48 13.15
CA MET A 423 7.15 -2.61 13.84
C MET A 423 6.92 -3.77 12.85
N TRP A 424 7.07 -5.00 13.32
CA TRP A 424 6.65 -6.20 12.60
C TRP A 424 5.33 -6.71 13.16
N SER A 425 4.32 -6.90 12.32
CA SER A 425 3.14 -7.69 12.69
C SER A 425 3.36 -9.14 12.28
N ILE A 426 2.91 -10.10 13.07
CA ILE A 426 3.04 -11.53 12.74
C ILE A 426 1.73 -12.14 12.25
N GLY A 427 0.62 -11.44 12.32
CA GLY A 427 -0.65 -11.93 11.81
C GLY A 427 -1.85 -11.07 12.15
N ASN A 428 -2.96 -11.35 11.46
CA ASN A 428 -4.23 -10.66 11.60
C ASN A 428 -5.35 -11.60 12.03
N GLU A 429 -6.00 -11.33 13.17
CA GLU A 429 -7.23 -12.02 13.62
C GLU A 429 -7.17 -13.55 13.43
N VAL A 430 -5.98 -14.09 13.63
CA VAL A 430 -5.71 -15.51 13.37
C VAL A 430 -6.60 -16.40 14.24
N PRO A 431 -7.28 -17.44 13.71
CA PRO A 431 -8.10 -18.34 14.53
C PRO A 431 -7.30 -18.98 15.67
N THR A 432 -6.02 -19.15 15.48
CA THR A 432 -5.05 -19.68 16.46
C THR A 432 -4.98 -18.84 17.74
N GLN A 433 -5.36 -17.57 17.74
CA GLN A 433 -5.37 -16.68 18.91
C GLN A 433 -6.23 -17.23 20.07
N CYS A 434 -7.30 -17.98 19.73
CA CYS A 434 -8.17 -18.61 20.72
C CYS A 434 -7.81 -20.06 21.07
N SER A 435 -6.78 -20.61 20.45
CA SER A 435 -6.26 -21.91 20.83
C SER A 435 -5.63 -21.88 22.24
N PRO A 436 -5.81 -22.89 23.10
CA PRO A 436 -5.15 -22.96 24.39
C PRO A 436 -3.62 -22.88 24.32
N VAL A 437 -3.03 -23.24 23.19
CA VAL A 437 -1.59 -23.21 22.94
C VAL A 437 -1.17 -22.20 21.87
N GLY A 438 -2.08 -21.32 21.43
CA GLY A 438 -1.85 -20.35 20.36
C GLY A 438 -0.67 -19.40 20.64
N TYR A 439 -0.43 -19.08 21.92
CA TYR A 439 0.74 -18.31 22.33
C TYR A 439 2.08 -18.96 21.93
N LYS A 440 2.16 -20.29 21.75
CA LYS A 440 3.38 -20.96 21.28
C LYS A 440 3.67 -20.68 19.81
N VAL A 441 2.62 -20.60 19.00
CA VAL A 441 2.75 -20.23 17.57
C VAL A 441 3.14 -18.75 17.46
N ALA A 442 2.49 -17.87 18.25
CA ALA A 442 2.87 -16.47 18.33
C ALA A 442 4.34 -16.30 18.74
N LYS A 443 4.78 -17.03 19.78
CA LYS A 443 6.18 -17.01 20.22
C LYS A 443 7.14 -17.47 19.13
N PHE A 444 6.83 -18.54 18.42
CA PHE A 444 7.65 -19.04 17.31
C PHE A 444 7.88 -17.96 16.25
N LEU A 445 6.82 -17.28 15.80
CA LEU A 445 6.94 -16.22 14.79
C LEU A 445 7.66 -14.97 15.34
N GLN A 446 7.40 -14.60 16.59
CA GLN A 446 8.09 -13.49 17.25
C GLN A 446 9.57 -13.76 17.44
N ASP A 447 9.95 -15.00 17.83
CA ASP A 447 11.36 -15.40 17.96
C ASP A 447 12.12 -15.31 16.62
N ILE A 448 11.45 -15.59 15.48
CA ILE A 448 12.03 -15.38 14.15
C ILE A 448 12.31 -13.89 13.93
N CYS A 449 11.33 -13.01 14.24
CA CYS A 449 11.53 -11.57 14.12
C CYS A 449 12.71 -11.08 14.96
N HIS A 450 12.78 -11.48 16.23
CA HIS A 450 13.86 -11.07 17.14
C HIS A 450 15.23 -11.61 16.71
N ARG A 451 15.28 -12.81 16.13
CA ARG A 451 16.52 -13.41 15.61
C ARG A 451 17.06 -12.65 14.39
N GLU A 452 16.18 -12.32 13.43
CA GLU A 452 16.58 -11.72 12.15
C GLU A 452 16.65 -10.18 12.21
N ASP A 453 15.86 -9.56 13.11
CA ASP A 453 15.88 -8.12 13.34
C ASP A 453 15.50 -7.78 14.80
N PRO A 454 16.48 -7.75 15.71
CA PRO A 454 16.23 -7.43 17.12
C PRO A 454 15.95 -5.94 17.40
N THR A 455 15.87 -5.10 16.38
CA THR A 455 15.75 -3.63 16.54
C THR A 455 14.33 -3.12 16.57
N ARG A 456 13.35 -3.97 16.23
CA ARG A 456 11.92 -3.61 16.15
C ARG A 456 11.07 -4.55 16.98
N PRO A 457 10.03 -4.03 17.66
CA PRO A 457 9.08 -4.87 18.38
C PRO A 457 8.13 -5.59 17.42
N VAL A 458 7.47 -6.60 17.97
CA VAL A 458 6.51 -7.45 17.27
C VAL A 458 5.11 -7.22 17.80
N THR A 459 4.13 -7.18 16.90
CA THR A 459 2.69 -7.10 17.23
C THR A 459 1.90 -8.18 16.48
N CYS A 460 0.63 -8.33 16.84
CA CYS A 460 -0.38 -9.12 16.14
C CYS A 460 -1.72 -8.42 16.26
N GLY A 461 -2.50 -8.36 15.17
CA GLY A 461 -3.87 -7.86 15.21
C GLY A 461 -4.82 -8.86 15.86
N MET A 462 -5.36 -8.53 17.03
CA MET A 462 -6.20 -9.42 17.85
C MET A 462 -7.61 -8.86 17.99
N ASP A 463 -8.64 -9.64 17.61
CA ASP A 463 -10.06 -9.22 17.76
C ASP A 463 -10.80 -9.95 18.88
N GLN A 464 -10.25 -11.08 19.39
CA GLN A 464 -10.86 -11.95 20.40
C GLN A 464 -10.31 -11.68 21.79
N VAL A 465 -10.51 -10.46 22.29
CA VAL A 465 -9.88 -9.93 23.52
C VAL A 465 -10.05 -10.86 24.73
N THR A 466 -11.24 -11.48 24.89
CA THR A 466 -11.49 -12.40 26.02
C THR A 466 -10.54 -13.58 26.03
N CYS A 467 -10.35 -14.27 24.88
CA CYS A 467 -9.50 -15.46 24.85
C CYS A 467 -8.01 -15.10 24.89
N VAL A 468 -7.58 -14.00 24.23
CA VAL A 468 -6.15 -13.65 24.19
C VAL A 468 -5.63 -13.13 25.54
N LEU A 469 -6.49 -12.55 26.37
CA LEU A 469 -6.17 -12.22 27.76
C LEU A 469 -6.08 -13.47 28.62
N ALA A 470 -7.04 -14.39 28.47
CA ALA A 470 -7.14 -15.57 29.34
C ALA A 470 -6.08 -16.65 29.05
N ASN A 471 -5.65 -16.83 27.78
CA ASN A 471 -4.72 -17.89 27.37
C ASN A 471 -3.25 -17.43 27.30
N GLY A 472 -2.95 -16.18 27.62
CA GLY A 472 -1.59 -15.63 27.61
C GLY A 472 -1.09 -15.20 26.23
N PHE A 473 -1.91 -15.29 25.17
CA PHE A 473 -1.50 -14.90 23.83
C PHE A 473 -1.10 -13.42 23.75
N ALA A 474 -1.95 -12.51 24.24
CA ALA A 474 -1.66 -11.07 24.23
C ALA A 474 -0.45 -10.69 25.11
N ALA A 475 -0.24 -11.39 26.23
CA ALA A 475 0.91 -11.15 27.12
C ALA A 475 2.25 -11.59 26.50
N MET A 476 2.24 -12.47 25.47
CA MET A 476 3.42 -12.95 24.78
C MET A 476 3.95 -11.95 23.73
N ILE A 477 3.08 -11.14 23.16
CA ILE A 477 3.41 -10.20 22.07
C ILE A 477 4.09 -8.96 22.64
N ASP A 478 5.15 -8.44 21.98
CA ASP A 478 5.87 -7.25 22.48
C ASP A 478 4.94 -6.04 22.61
N ILE A 479 4.10 -5.79 21.61
CA ILE A 479 3.11 -4.70 21.59
C ILE A 479 1.72 -5.30 21.32
N PRO A 480 0.79 -5.25 22.29
CA PRO A 480 -0.58 -5.73 22.06
C PRO A 480 -1.31 -4.88 21.02
N GLY A 481 -1.64 -5.48 19.88
CA GLY A 481 -2.45 -4.88 18.82
C GLY A 481 -3.90 -5.33 18.95
N LEU A 482 -4.82 -4.41 19.17
CA LEU A 482 -6.24 -4.72 19.25
C LEU A 482 -6.96 -4.22 18.00
N ASN A 483 -7.69 -5.14 17.36
CA ASN A 483 -8.58 -4.83 16.27
C ASN A 483 -9.94 -4.46 16.84
N TYR A 484 -10.36 -3.20 16.64
CA TYR A 484 -11.62 -2.68 17.19
C TYR A 484 -11.70 -2.81 18.73
N ARG A 485 -12.88 -3.06 19.29
CA ARG A 485 -13.09 -3.32 20.72
C ARG A 485 -12.59 -2.19 21.63
N THR A 486 -12.79 -0.93 21.24
CA THR A 486 -12.39 0.29 21.95
C THR A 486 -12.75 0.25 23.43
N GLN A 487 -13.92 -0.32 23.77
CA GLN A 487 -14.40 -0.49 25.15
C GLN A 487 -13.53 -1.47 26.00
N ARG A 488 -12.66 -2.25 25.38
CA ARG A 488 -11.79 -3.22 26.07
C ARG A 488 -10.35 -2.72 26.23
N TYR A 489 -10.00 -1.54 25.70
CA TYR A 489 -8.63 -1.02 25.73
C TYR A 489 -8.12 -0.80 27.16
N LYS A 490 -8.95 -0.16 28.02
CA LYS A 490 -8.55 0.08 29.41
C LYS A 490 -8.35 -1.19 30.21
N GLU A 491 -9.25 -2.17 30.05
CA GLU A 491 -9.12 -3.49 30.67
C GLU A 491 -7.84 -4.20 30.21
N SER A 492 -7.56 -4.19 28.91
CA SER A 492 -6.37 -4.81 28.33
C SER A 492 -5.09 -4.13 28.81
N TYR A 493 -5.07 -2.79 28.86
CA TYR A 493 -3.96 -2.02 29.42
C TYR A 493 -3.67 -2.40 30.89
N ASP A 494 -4.72 -2.54 31.71
CA ASP A 494 -4.59 -2.86 33.15
C ASP A 494 -4.11 -4.29 33.41
N GLN A 495 -4.42 -5.24 32.51
CA GLN A 495 -4.10 -6.65 32.66
C GLN A 495 -2.78 -7.06 32.01
N LEU A 496 -2.35 -6.34 30.97
CA LEU A 496 -1.18 -6.75 30.17
C LEU A 496 0.11 -6.12 30.69
N PRO A 497 1.20 -6.89 30.76
CA PRO A 497 2.48 -6.44 31.34
C PRO A 497 3.16 -5.34 30.50
N GLN A 498 2.80 -5.18 29.22
CA GLN A 498 3.40 -4.19 28.32
C GLN A 498 2.99 -2.76 28.67
N ASN A 499 1.82 -2.57 29.30
CA ASN A 499 1.24 -1.26 29.64
C ASN A 499 1.21 -0.28 28.46
N LEU A 500 0.93 -0.81 27.28
CA LEU A 500 0.72 -0.10 26.00
C LEU A 500 -0.36 -0.81 25.21
N ILE A 501 -1.16 -0.06 24.45
CA ILE A 501 -2.14 -0.61 23.51
C ILE A 501 -2.00 0.08 22.15
N LEU A 502 -1.96 -0.74 21.09
CA LEU A 502 -2.04 -0.32 19.70
C LEU A 502 -3.44 -0.59 19.16
N GLY A 503 -4.07 0.40 18.54
CA GLY A 503 -5.21 0.17 17.65
C GLY A 503 -4.70 -0.37 16.31
N SER A 504 -4.49 -1.69 16.23
CA SER A 504 -3.95 -2.32 15.02
C SER A 504 -4.93 -2.30 13.86
N GLU A 505 -6.24 -2.22 14.16
CA GLU A 505 -7.32 -2.03 13.20
C GLU A 505 -8.48 -1.31 13.87
N THR A 506 -8.88 -0.16 13.33
CA THR A 506 -9.90 0.69 13.95
C THR A 506 -10.97 1.13 12.97
N ALA A 507 -12.11 1.56 13.48
CA ALA A 507 -13.15 2.29 12.76
C ALA A 507 -13.55 1.72 11.39
N SER A 508 -14.07 0.47 11.32
CA SER A 508 -14.78 -0.02 10.12
C SER A 508 -16.10 0.76 9.93
N THR A 509 -15.97 2.07 9.73
CA THR A 509 -17.06 2.95 9.34
C THR A 509 -17.30 2.78 7.85
N VAL A 510 -18.55 2.66 7.44
CA VAL A 510 -18.92 2.40 6.04
C VAL A 510 -19.55 3.64 5.41
N SER A 511 -19.23 3.91 4.16
CA SER A 511 -19.87 4.97 3.35
C SER A 511 -19.67 4.76 1.85
N SER A 512 -20.63 5.25 1.07
CA SER A 512 -20.54 5.37 -0.38
C SER A 512 -20.46 6.84 -0.75
N ARG A 513 -19.48 7.27 -1.52
CA ARG A 513 -19.22 8.68 -1.82
C ARG A 513 -20.46 9.39 -2.40
N GLY A 514 -20.89 10.46 -1.72
CA GLY A 514 -22.01 11.30 -2.17
C GLY A 514 -23.40 10.67 -1.97
N VAL A 515 -23.51 9.57 -1.24
CA VAL A 515 -24.80 8.95 -0.86
C VAL A 515 -25.16 9.36 0.55
N TYR A 516 -26.42 9.78 0.77
CA TYR A 516 -26.89 10.20 2.08
C TYR A 516 -28.24 9.58 2.38
N LYS A 517 -28.41 9.06 3.59
CA LYS A 517 -29.64 8.42 4.06
C LYS A 517 -30.30 9.26 5.16
N PHE A 518 -31.62 9.31 5.12
CA PHE A 518 -32.43 10.07 6.05
C PHE A 518 -33.47 9.13 6.75
N PRO A 519 -33.80 9.37 8.02
CA PRO A 519 -33.21 10.33 8.97
C PRO A 519 -31.76 9.95 9.30
N VAL A 520 -30.95 10.94 9.70
CA VAL A 520 -29.54 10.74 10.10
C VAL A 520 -29.48 10.20 11.51
N GLU A 521 -29.09 8.95 11.67
CA GLU A 521 -29.02 8.23 12.92
C GLU A 521 -27.78 7.34 12.99
N ASP A 522 -27.27 7.11 14.19
CA ASP A 522 -26.18 6.16 14.42
C ASP A 522 -26.69 4.73 14.16
N LYS A 523 -26.06 4.00 13.27
CA LYS A 523 -26.46 2.67 12.87
C LYS A 523 -25.29 1.71 12.80
N LYS A 524 -25.56 0.42 13.05
CA LYS A 524 -24.57 -0.65 12.86
C LYS A 524 -25.11 -1.71 11.92
N SER A 525 -24.29 -2.09 10.94
CA SER A 525 -24.57 -3.14 9.92
C SER A 525 -25.91 -2.96 9.22
N THR A 526 -26.27 -1.70 8.92
CA THR A 526 -27.49 -1.40 8.17
C THR A 526 -27.32 -1.75 6.70
N LYS A 527 -28.34 -2.38 6.12
CA LYS A 527 -28.42 -2.70 4.70
C LYS A 527 -29.56 -1.90 4.07
N TYR A 528 -29.31 -1.33 2.91
CA TYR A 528 -30.27 -0.56 2.12
C TYR A 528 -30.56 -1.27 0.79
N GLU A 529 -31.74 -1.07 0.22
CA GLU A 529 -32.15 -1.72 -1.04
C GLU A 529 -31.26 -1.35 -2.25
N ASP A 530 -30.67 -0.15 -2.22
CA ASP A 530 -29.75 0.34 -3.25
C ASP A 530 -28.32 -0.15 -3.08
N HIS A 531 -28.06 -0.98 -2.07
CA HIS A 531 -26.74 -1.52 -1.75
C HIS A 531 -25.66 -0.45 -1.50
N GLN A 532 -26.05 0.74 -1.02
CA GLN A 532 -25.15 1.85 -0.68
C GLN A 532 -25.16 2.14 0.83
N CYS A 533 -24.16 2.88 1.34
CA CYS A 533 -24.06 3.31 2.73
C CYS A 533 -24.03 4.83 2.83
N SER A 534 -24.51 5.39 3.95
CA SER A 534 -24.59 6.83 4.15
C SER A 534 -23.23 7.49 4.36
N SER A 535 -22.98 8.61 3.71
CA SER A 535 -21.76 9.44 3.86
C SER A 535 -21.79 10.42 5.05
N TYR A 536 -22.78 10.32 5.93
CA TYR A 536 -22.77 11.11 7.18
C TYR A 536 -21.75 10.59 8.22
N ASP A 537 -21.08 9.46 7.92
CA ASP A 537 -20.05 8.84 8.77
C ASP A 537 -20.53 8.53 10.19
N VAL A 538 -21.78 8.08 10.30
CA VAL A 538 -22.45 7.63 11.53
C VAL A 538 -22.86 6.16 11.48
N GLU A 539 -22.46 5.45 10.42
CA GLU A 539 -22.71 4.03 10.21
C GLU A 539 -21.42 3.23 10.29
N ALA A 540 -21.43 2.15 11.05
CA ALA A 540 -20.29 1.25 11.22
C ALA A 540 -20.72 -0.20 11.17
N CYS A 541 -19.78 -1.11 10.95
CA CYS A 541 -20.01 -2.55 11.12
C CYS A 541 -20.32 -2.91 12.57
N SER A 542 -21.00 -4.04 12.80
CA SER A 542 -21.45 -4.46 14.15
C SER A 542 -20.29 -4.67 15.13
N TRP A 543 -19.13 -5.03 14.65
CA TRP A 543 -17.92 -5.25 15.44
C TRP A 543 -17.10 -3.98 15.72
N SER A 544 -17.49 -2.84 15.14
CA SER A 544 -16.69 -1.63 15.08
C SER A 544 -17.46 -0.39 15.60
N ASN A 545 -16.91 0.77 15.38
CA ASN A 545 -17.31 2.09 15.87
C ASN A 545 -17.06 3.18 14.82
N ILE A 546 -17.50 4.39 15.12
CA ILE A 546 -17.20 5.59 14.32
C ILE A 546 -15.84 6.19 14.73
N PRO A 547 -15.18 7.00 13.86
CA PRO A 547 -13.84 7.53 14.11
C PRO A 547 -13.68 8.34 15.41
N ASP A 548 -14.75 8.98 15.85
CA ASP A 548 -14.75 9.84 17.04
C ASP A 548 -14.34 9.12 18.32
N GLU A 549 -14.65 7.81 18.44
CA GLU A 549 -14.20 6.99 19.58
C GLU A 549 -12.69 6.78 19.57
N ASP A 550 -12.12 6.48 18.42
CA ASP A 550 -10.68 6.25 18.29
C ASP A 550 -9.89 7.54 18.47
N PHE A 551 -10.40 8.67 17.99
CA PHE A 551 -9.80 9.98 18.27
C PHE A 551 -9.77 10.29 19.76
N ALA A 552 -10.89 10.05 20.47
CA ALA A 552 -10.95 10.28 21.90
C ALA A 552 -9.99 9.37 22.68
N LEU A 553 -9.90 8.09 22.31
CA LEU A 553 -8.93 7.17 22.91
C LEU A 553 -7.50 7.65 22.73
N ALA A 554 -7.17 8.14 21.54
CA ALA A 554 -5.84 8.67 21.25
C ALA A 554 -5.57 9.96 22.03
N ASP A 555 -6.55 10.87 22.12
CA ASP A 555 -6.38 12.17 22.79
C ASP A 555 -6.31 12.04 24.32
N ASP A 556 -7.11 11.13 24.90
CA ASP A 556 -7.30 11.04 26.36
C ASP A 556 -6.33 10.08 27.06
N ASN A 557 -5.65 9.17 26.32
CA ASN A 557 -4.84 8.11 26.91
C ASN A 557 -3.42 8.11 26.33
N HIS A 558 -2.44 8.48 27.13
CA HIS A 558 -1.03 8.52 26.74
C HIS A 558 -0.42 7.14 26.45
N TRP A 559 -0.96 6.09 27.05
CA TRP A 559 -0.53 4.69 26.87
C TRP A 559 -1.03 4.06 25.55
N THR A 560 -1.96 4.70 24.84
CA THR A 560 -2.28 4.30 23.45
C THR A 560 -1.21 4.84 22.51
N ILE A 561 -0.67 3.98 21.64
CA ILE A 561 0.42 4.38 20.73
C ILE A 561 -0.07 4.81 19.34
N GLY A 562 -1.39 4.91 19.16
CA GLY A 562 -2.05 5.34 17.93
C GLY A 562 -2.91 4.26 17.30
N GLN A 563 -3.28 4.47 16.05
CA GLN A 563 -4.27 3.64 15.36
C GLN A 563 -3.92 3.41 13.89
N PHE A 564 -4.47 2.31 13.32
CA PHE A 564 -4.50 2.02 11.89
C PHE A 564 -5.95 1.81 11.45
N VAL A 565 -6.51 2.77 10.73
CA VAL A 565 -7.92 2.80 10.35
C VAL A 565 -8.20 1.76 9.26
N TRP A 566 -9.28 1.03 9.38
CA TRP A 566 -9.82 0.14 8.35
C TRP A 566 -10.85 0.87 7.48
N THR A 567 -10.51 1.36 6.24
CA THR A 567 -9.21 1.35 5.55
C THR A 567 -8.91 2.72 4.94
N GLY A 568 -7.68 2.91 4.45
CA GLY A 568 -7.34 4.14 3.71
C GLY A 568 -8.12 4.26 2.41
N PHE A 569 -8.20 3.19 1.64
CA PHE A 569 -8.91 3.12 0.37
C PHE A 569 -9.96 2.01 0.39
N ASP A 570 -11.05 2.20 -0.36
CA ASP A 570 -11.85 1.06 -0.78
C ASP A 570 -10.99 0.13 -1.63
N TYR A 571 -11.21 -1.17 -1.51
CA TYR A 571 -10.48 -2.22 -2.20
C TYR A 571 -11.44 -3.23 -2.81
N LEU A 572 -10.98 -3.97 -3.79
CA LEU A 572 -11.77 -5.04 -4.40
C LEU A 572 -11.92 -6.20 -3.41
N GLY A 573 -13.13 -6.72 -3.31
CA GLY A 573 -13.52 -7.74 -2.33
C GLY A 573 -14.13 -7.18 -1.06
N GLU A 574 -14.52 -8.04 -0.14
CA GLU A 574 -15.13 -7.74 1.17
C GLU A 574 -16.24 -6.68 1.13
N PRO A 575 -17.34 -6.89 0.42
CA PRO A 575 -18.37 -5.87 0.22
C PRO A 575 -19.27 -5.66 1.45
N SER A 576 -18.70 -5.59 2.65
CA SER A 576 -19.43 -5.32 3.90
C SER A 576 -20.03 -3.90 3.90
N PRO A 577 -21.25 -3.73 4.48
CA PRO A 577 -21.97 -4.63 5.37
C PRO A 577 -22.89 -5.66 4.66
N TYR A 578 -22.83 -5.77 3.35
CA TYR A 578 -23.75 -6.58 2.56
C TYR A 578 -23.36 -8.08 2.51
N ASP A 579 -22.06 -8.37 2.62
CA ASP A 579 -21.50 -9.74 2.70
C ASP A 579 -22.03 -10.68 1.58
N THR A 580 -22.60 -11.83 1.93
CA THR A 580 -23.03 -12.89 1.00
C THR A 580 -24.09 -12.47 -0.01
N ASP A 581 -25.01 -11.62 0.40
CA ASP A 581 -26.13 -11.17 -0.45
C ASP A 581 -25.77 -9.83 -1.11
N ALA A 582 -24.48 -9.55 -1.20
CA ALA A 582 -23.95 -8.26 -1.63
C ALA A 582 -24.03 -8.03 -3.14
N TRP A 583 -24.15 -9.08 -3.97
CA TRP A 583 -24.13 -8.88 -5.41
C TRP A 583 -25.22 -7.88 -5.87
N PRO A 584 -24.86 -6.83 -6.64
CA PRO A 584 -23.60 -6.68 -7.39
C PRO A 584 -22.44 -5.99 -6.67
N ASN A 585 -22.49 -5.75 -5.36
CA ASN A 585 -21.35 -5.20 -4.65
C ASN A 585 -20.12 -6.12 -4.79
N HIS A 586 -18.97 -5.56 -5.18
CA HIS A 586 -17.72 -6.30 -5.40
C HIS A 586 -16.50 -5.58 -4.85
N SER A 587 -16.70 -4.44 -4.20
CA SER A 587 -15.65 -3.72 -3.45
C SER A 587 -16.12 -3.37 -2.05
N SER A 588 -15.15 -3.10 -1.17
CA SER A 588 -15.43 -2.64 0.19
C SER A 588 -16.03 -1.23 0.20
N MET A 589 -16.66 -0.86 1.34
CA MET A 589 -17.15 0.49 1.63
C MET A 589 -16.44 1.11 2.83
N PHE A 590 -15.36 0.48 3.31
CA PHE A 590 -14.60 0.92 4.47
C PHE A 590 -13.69 2.12 4.19
N GLY A 591 -13.25 2.27 2.95
CA GLY A 591 -12.24 3.26 2.56
C GLY A 591 -12.60 4.68 2.99
N ILE A 592 -11.62 5.42 3.47
CA ILE A 592 -11.68 6.88 3.64
C ILE A 592 -11.72 7.55 2.26
N ILE A 593 -11.09 6.92 1.30
CA ILE A 593 -11.04 7.28 -0.12
C ILE A 593 -11.70 6.13 -0.90
N ASP A 594 -12.50 6.45 -1.91
CA ASP A 594 -13.20 5.42 -2.69
C ASP A 594 -12.28 4.68 -3.69
N LEU A 595 -12.81 3.64 -4.34
CA LEU A 595 -12.06 2.84 -5.33
C LEU A 595 -11.56 3.65 -6.54
N ALA A 596 -12.19 4.79 -6.81
CA ALA A 596 -11.77 5.74 -7.86
C ALA A 596 -10.66 6.70 -7.40
N SER A 597 -10.11 6.53 -6.21
CA SER A 597 -9.18 7.48 -5.58
C SER A 597 -9.79 8.86 -5.33
N LEU A 598 -11.10 8.95 -5.13
CA LEU A 598 -11.80 10.18 -4.78
C LEU A 598 -12.09 10.20 -3.27
N PRO A 599 -11.75 11.30 -2.57
CA PRO A 599 -12.05 11.44 -1.15
C PRO A 599 -13.55 11.32 -0.85
N LYS A 600 -13.93 10.52 0.15
CA LYS A 600 -15.26 10.53 0.76
C LYS A 600 -15.34 11.65 1.80
N ASP A 601 -16.54 11.96 2.32
CA ASP A 601 -16.68 13.03 3.34
C ASP A 601 -15.80 12.77 4.57
N ARG A 602 -15.67 11.51 4.98
CA ARG A 602 -14.82 11.05 6.09
C ARG A 602 -13.34 11.41 5.93
N TYR A 603 -12.83 11.55 4.72
CA TYR A 603 -11.48 12.06 4.46
C TYR A 603 -11.25 13.42 5.14
N TYR A 604 -12.22 14.30 5.03
CA TYR A 604 -12.14 15.64 5.61
C TYR A 604 -12.32 15.64 7.14
N LEU A 605 -13.03 14.65 7.70
CA LEU A 605 -13.07 14.44 9.14
C LEU A 605 -11.67 14.07 9.66
N TYR A 606 -11.03 13.05 9.08
CA TYR A 606 -9.65 12.68 9.43
C TYR A 606 -8.68 13.84 9.21
N ARG A 607 -8.77 14.53 8.07
CA ARG A 607 -7.91 15.66 7.77
C ARG A 607 -8.06 16.80 8.79
N SER A 608 -9.25 17.06 9.26
CA SER A 608 -9.50 18.10 10.27
C SER A 608 -8.90 17.78 11.65
N VAL A 609 -8.67 16.50 11.94
CA VAL A 609 -8.10 16.03 13.21
C VAL A 609 -6.60 15.80 13.10
N TRP A 610 -6.15 15.19 12.02
CA TRP A 610 -4.76 14.74 11.84
C TRP A 610 -3.85 15.79 11.21
N ASN A 611 -4.31 16.50 10.17
CA ASN A 611 -3.53 17.54 9.50
C ASN A 611 -3.83 18.93 10.13
N LYS A 612 -3.04 19.29 11.11
CA LYS A 612 -3.20 20.56 11.84
C LYS A 612 -2.57 21.76 11.14
N ASP A 613 -1.69 21.48 10.16
CA ASP A 613 -0.96 22.51 9.42
C ASP A 613 -1.75 23.04 8.21
N ALA A 614 -2.72 22.26 7.72
CA ALA A 614 -3.56 22.61 6.59
C ALA A 614 -4.98 23.00 7.03
N GLU A 615 -5.50 24.06 6.42
CA GLU A 615 -6.88 24.48 6.62
C GLU A 615 -7.85 23.40 6.09
N THR A 616 -8.82 23.02 6.91
CA THR A 616 -9.93 22.13 6.55
C THR A 616 -11.26 22.80 6.89
N LEU A 617 -12.10 22.97 5.87
CA LEU A 617 -13.48 23.40 6.03
C LEU A 617 -14.32 22.66 4.98
N HIS A 618 -15.00 21.61 5.38
CA HIS A 618 -15.80 20.74 4.52
C HIS A 618 -17.25 20.68 4.97
N ILE A 619 -18.17 20.83 4.03
CA ILE A 619 -19.61 20.82 4.27
C ILE A 619 -20.20 19.56 3.65
N LEU A 620 -21.01 18.82 4.39
CA LEU A 620 -21.84 17.73 3.89
C LEU A 620 -23.27 17.88 4.43
N PRO A 621 -24.26 17.40 3.66
CA PRO A 621 -24.23 16.76 2.34
C PRO A 621 -24.07 17.80 1.22
N HIS A 622 -24.02 17.33 -0.04
CA HIS A 622 -24.27 18.20 -1.19
C HIS A 622 -25.66 18.85 -1.07
N TRP A 623 -25.88 19.97 -1.81
CA TRP A 623 -27.13 20.72 -1.63
C TRP A 623 -28.03 20.68 -2.88
N THR A 624 -28.21 19.45 -3.45
CA THR A 624 -29.09 19.22 -4.61
C THR A 624 -30.00 18.04 -4.30
N TRP A 625 -31.22 18.34 -3.84
CA TRP A 625 -32.21 17.36 -3.36
C TRP A 625 -33.58 17.59 -3.96
N PRO A 626 -33.77 17.35 -5.28
CA PRO A 626 -35.08 17.53 -5.91
C PRO A 626 -36.17 16.69 -5.22
N GLY A 627 -37.25 17.31 -4.84
CA GLY A 627 -38.40 16.68 -4.17
C GLY A 627 -38.29 16.55 -2.65
N ARG A 628 -37.25 17.12 -2.05
CA ARG A 628 -37.09 17.21 -0.56
C ARG A 628 -37.25 18.62 -0.02
N GLU A 629 -37.79 19.53 -0.79
CA GLU A 629 -37.99 20.92 -0.39
C GLU A 629 -38.85 21.00 0.89
N GLY A 630 -38.33 21.67 1.91
CA GLY A 630 -38.98 21.78 3.25
C GLY A 630 -38.72 20.61 4.20
N GLU A 631 -37.96 19.55 3.78
CA GLU A 631 -37.61 18.45 4.66
C GLU A 631 -36.34 18.72 5.45
N VAL A 632 -36.29 18.16 6.66
CA VAL A 632 -35.07 18.19 7.50
C VAL A 632 -33.93 17.47 6.79
N THR A 633 -32.84 18.19 6.58
CA THR A 633 -31.62 17.73 5.92
C THR A 633 -30.43 18.22 6.72
N PRO A 634 -29.97 17.44 7.73
CA PRO A 634 -28.88 17.83 8.61
C PRO A 634 -27.63 18.24 7.85
N VAL A 635 -26.98 19.31 8.33
CA VAL A 635 -25.69 19.76 7.77
C VAL A 635 -24.59 19.50 8.80
N PHE A 636 -23.55 18.74 8.38
CA PHE A 636 -22.35 18.53 9.15
C PHE A 636 -21.19 19.34 8.54
N VAL A 637 -20.30 19.78 9.41
CA VAL A 637 -19.07 20.49 8.97
C VAL A 637 -17.87 19.85 9.65
N TYR A 638 -16.92 19.41 8.82
CA TYR A 638 -15.64 18.90 9.26
C TYR A 638 -14.57 19.99 9.11
N THR A 639 -14.01 20.43 10.21
CA THR A 639 -13.07 21.54 10.22
C THR A 639 -12.10 21.44 11.40
N ASN A 640 -10.89 21.98 11.25
CA ASN A 640 -9.95 22.19 12.34
C ASN A 640 -10.20 23.47 13.16
N TYR A 641 -11.14 24.31 12.73
CA TYR A 641 -11.55 25.48 13.52
C TYR A 641 -12.51 25.12 14.66
N PRO A 642 -12.49 25.87 15.77
CA PRO A 642 -13.31 25.53 16.94
C PRO A 642 -14.80 25.85 16.77
N THR A 643 -15.14 26.79 15.91
CA THR A 643 -16.52 27.34 15.78
C THR A 643 -16.82 27.63 14.32
N ALA A 644 -18.06 27.38 13.91
CA ALA A 644 -18.57 27.83 12.63
C ALA A 644 -20.04 28.26 12.71
N GLU A 645 -20.50 29.06 11.74
CA GLU A 645 -21.90 29.51 11.60
C GLU A 645 -22.42 29.05 10.23
N LEU A 646 -23.62 28.46 10.24
CA LEU A 646 -24.29 27.97 9.04
C LEU A 646 -25.30 29.00 8.55
N PHE A 647 -25.30 29.23 7.24
CA PHE A 647 -26.29 30.05 6.53
C PHE A 647 -26.92 29.25 5.39
N ILE A 648 -28.23 29.25 5.26
CA ILE A 648 -28.98 28.73 4.12
C ILE A 648 -29.73 29.91 3.47
N ASN A 649 -29.43 30.16 2.22
CA ASN A 649 -29.98 31.30 1.46
C ASN A 649 -29.87 32.66 2.21
N GLY A 650 -28.72 32.86 2.90
CA GLY A 650 -28.43 34.05 3.70
C GLY A 650 -29.05 34.09 5.08
N LYS A 651 -29.95 33.17 5.44
CA LYS A 651 -30.52 33.03 6.79
C LYS A 651 -29.57 32.23 7.68
N SER A 652 -29.20 32.79 8.84
CA SER A 652 -28.38 32.12 9.82
C SER A 652 -29.17 31.01 10.56
N TYR A 653 -28.52 29.83 10.65
CA TYR A 653 -28.95 28.72 11.50
C TYR A 653 -28.14 28.68 12.81
N GLY A 654 -27.43 29.77 13.12
CA GLY A 654 -26.67 29.95 14.36
C GLY A 654 -25.25 29.36 14.31
N LYS A 655 -24.50 29.70 15.36
CA LYS A 655 -23.13 29.22 15.58
C LYS A 655 -23.14 27.91 16.35
N GLN A 656 -22.28 27.01 15.93
CA GLN A 656 -21.94 25.78 16.66
C GLN A 656 -20.46 25.82 17.01
N SER A 657 -20.12 25.35 18.22
CA SER A 657 -18.74 25.24 18.71
C SER A 657 -18.45 23.81 19.14
N LYS A 658 -17.25 23.33 18.84
CA LYS A 658 -16.80 22.03 19.35
C LYS A 658 -16.80 22.03 20.88
N ASN A 659 -17.30 20.95 21.47
CA ASN A 659 -17.40 20.79 22.92
C ASN A 659 -17.43 19.31 23.32
N ASN A 660 -17.29 19.02 24.61
CA ASN A 660 -17.25 17.67 25.14
C ASN A 660 -18.62 17.11 25.58
N SER A 661 -19.74 17.66 25.09
CA SER A 661 -21.09 17.15 25.45
C SER A 661 -21.36 15.77 24.84
N SER A 662 -20.69 15.43 23.72
CA SER A 662 -20.66 14.09 23.12
C SER A 662 -19.37 13.92 22.34
N LEU A 663 -19.02 12.66 22.01
CA LEU A 663 -17.85 12.38 21.17
C LEU A 663 -17.96 13.07 19.80
N LYS A 664 -19.14 13.04 19.17
CA LYS A 664 -19.36 13.71 17.88
C LYS A 664 -19.18 15.22 17.99
N ASN A 665 -19.71 15.86 19.02
CA ASN A 665 -19.56 17.31 19.21
C ASN A 665 -18.12 17.74 19.53
N ARG A 666 -17.25 16.81 19.94
CA ARG A 666 -15.83 17.08 20.16
C ARG A 666 -15.07 17.26 18.82
N TYR A 667 -15.49 16.56 17.77
CA TYR A 667 -14.77 16.54 16.49
C TYR A 667 -15.55 17.14 15.33
N ARG A 668 -16.89 17.25 15.42
CA ARG A 668 -17.78 17.68 14.35
C ARG A 668 -18.61 18.89 14.78
N LEU A 669 -19.03 19.71 13.81
CA LEU A 669 -20.06 20.73 13.97
C LEU A 669 -21.30 20.27 13.20
N MET A 670 -22.46 20.25 13.87
CA MET A 670 -23.67 19.61 13.34
C MET A 670 -24.91 20.48 13.56
N TRP A 671 -25.67 20.77 12.49
CA TRP A 671 -26.98 21.40 12.48
C TRP A 671 -28.01 20.35 12.10
N MET A 672 -28.60 19.70 13.10
CA MET A 672 -29.52 18.57 12.92
C MET A 672 -30.90 18.96 12.43
N ASP A 673 -31.30 20.20 12.58
CA ASP A 673 -32.61 20.79 12.25
C ASP A 673 -32.58 21.65 10.96
N ALA A 674 -31.47 21.63 10.22
CA ALA A 674 -31.38 22.33 8.96
C ALA A 674 -32.42 21.80 7.97
N VAL A 675 -33.11 22.70 7.27
CA VAL A 675 -34.18 22.37 6.32
C VAL A 675 -33.70 22.64 4.92
N TYR A 676 -33.94 21.72 4.00
CA TYR A 676 -33.56 21.87 2.61
C TYR A 676 -34.42 22.91 1.91
N GLU A 677 -33.78 23.95 1.40
CA GLU A 677 -34.30 24.91 0.43
C GLU A 677 -33.28 25.03 -0.72
N PRO A 678 -33.69 24.89 -1.98
CA PRO A 678 -32.78 25.07 -3.12
C PRO A 678 -32.07 26.42 -3.05
N GLY A 679 -30.78 26.46 -3.35
CA GLY A 679 -30.00 27.70 -3.31
C GLY A 679 -28.59 27.48 -2.76
N GLU A 680 -28.20 28.24 -1.76
CA GLU A 680 -26.83 28.28 -1.24
C GLU A 680 -26.77 27.86 0.24
N VAL A 681 -25.86 26.93 0.55
CA VAL A 681 -25.38 26.67 1.91
C VAL A 681 -24.01 27.30 2.05
N LYS A 682 -23.87 28.21 3.02
CA LYS A 682 -22.59 28.85 3.35
C LYS A 682 -22.23 28.58 4.80
N VAL A 683 -20.99 28.26 5.04
CA VAL A 683 -20.40 28.10 6.38
C VAL A 683 -19.25 29.10 6.53
N VAL A 684 -19.28 29.85 7.63
CA VAL A 684 -18.20 30.76 8.04
C VAL A 684 -17.55 30.19 9.28
N ALA A 685 -16.25 29.93 9.20
CA ALA A 685 -15.46 29.42 10.32
C ALA A 685 -14.79 30.56 11.10
N TYR A 686 -14.70 30.36 12.43
CA TYR A 686 -14.14 31.34 13.34
C TYR A 686 -12.97 30.72 14.12
N ASN A 687 -11.95 31.54 14.37
CA ASN A 687 -10.83 31.18 15.25
C ASN A 687 -11.23 31.30 16.74
N LYS A 688 -10.29 31.01 17.66
CA LYS A 688 -10.52 31.08 19.11
C LYS A 688 -10.87 32.47 19.62
N GLU A 689 -10.45 33.50 18.90
CA GLU A 689 -10.74 34.91 19.19
C GLU A 689 -12.10 35.37 18.64
N GLY A 690 -12.86 34.49 17.99
CA GLY A 690 -14.16 34.80 17.40
C GLY A 690 -14.11 35.58 16.08
N LYS A 691 -12.92 35.70 15.46
CA LYS A 691 -12.75 36.33 14.15
C LYS A 691 -13.06 35.32 13.03
N ALA A 692 -13.85 35.75 12.02
CA ALA A 692 -14.06 34.97 10.82
C ALA A 692 -12.73 34.79 10.06
N VAL A 693 -12.37 33.54 9.73
CA VAL A 693 -11.07 33.18 9.13
C VAL A 693 -11.19 32.40 7.82
N ALA A 694 -12.31 31.71 7.60
CA ALA A 694 -12.56 30.96 6.39
C ALA A 694 -14.04 30.90 6.06
N GLU A 695 -14.37 30.73 4.79
CA GLU A 695 -15.75 30.43 4.36
C GLU A 695 -15.77 29.36 3.25
N LYS A 696 -16.84 28.59 3.23
CA LYS A 696 -17.13 27.58 2.21
C LYS A 696 -18.57 27.66 1.77
N VAL A 697 -18.80 27.44 0.48
CA VAL A 697 -20.13 27.47 -0.12
C VAL A 697 -20.39 26.20 -0.91
N VAL A 698 -21.59 25.65 -0.74
CA VAL A 698 -22.15 24.56 -1.55
C VAL A 698 -23.47 25.06 -2.14
N ARG A 699 -23.72 24.77 -3.40
CA ARG A 699 -24.92 25.26 -4.10
C ARG A 699 -25.76 24.12 -4.68
N THR A 700 -27.05 24.36 -4.81
CA THR A 700 -27.94 23.52 -5.59
C THR A 700 -27.52 23.59 -7.05
N ALA A 701 -27.27 22.47 -7.67
CA ALA A 701 -26.90 22.40 -9.07
C ALA A 701 -28.11 22.65 -9.98
N GLY A 702 -27.84 23.34 -11.08
CA GLY A 702 -28.77 23.46 -12.19
C GLY A 702 -28.76 22.21 -13.08
N LYS A 703 -29.27 22.37 -14.32
CA LYS A 703 -29.21 21.26 -15.30
C LYS A 703 -27.77 20.99 -15.74
N PRO A 704 -27.39 19.72 -15.90
CA PRO A 704 -26.09 19.33 -16.43
C PRO A 704 -25.78 20.07 -17.75
N HIS A 705 -24.60 20.64 -17.88
CA HIS A 705 -24.20 21.48 -19.00
C HIS A 705 -22.91 21.01 -19.70
N HIS A 706 -21.86 20.69 -18.93
CA HIS A 706 -20.60 20.31 -19.51
C HIS A 706 -19.82 19.34 -18.58
N ILE A 707 -18.78 18.74 -19.15
CA ILE A 707 -17.82 17.92 -18.41
C ILE A 707 -16.62 18.79 -18.04
N GLU A 708 -16.33 18.90 -16.74
CA GLU A 708 -15.12 19.49 -16.20
C GLU A 708 -14.08 18.38 -15.99
N LEU A 709 -12.82 18.64 -16.38
CA LEU A 709 -11.68 17.74 -16.19
C LEU A 709 -10.64 18.40 -15.30
N VAL A 710 -10.23 17.72 -14.23
CA VAL A 710 -9.19 18.17 -13.31
C VAL A 710 -8.13 17.07 -13.19
N SER A 711 -6.92 17.34 -13.67
CA SER A 711 -5.79 16.39 -13.53
C SER A 711 -5.01 16.66 -12.26
N ASN A 712 -4.57 15.60 -11.59
CA ASN A 712 -3.64 15.72 -10.47
C ASN A 712 -2.23 16.16 -10.93
N ARG A 713 -1.89 15.95 -12.21
CA ARG A 713 -0.61 16.31 -12.83
C ARG A 713 -0.81 16.65 -14.29
N ASN A 714 -0.14 17.70 -14.76
CA ASN A 714 -0.16 18.10 -16.19
C ASN A 714 1.14 17.77 -16.92
N GLU A 715 2.09 17.09 -16.24
CA GLU A 715 3.38 16.68 -16.77
C GLU A 715 3.70 15.27 -16.29
N LEU A 716 4.08 14.38 -17.22
CA LEU A 716 4.43 12.99 -16.99
C LEU A 716 5.81 12.69 -17.57
N THR A 717 6.50 11.74 -16.97
CA THR A 717 7.72 11.16 -17.53
C THR A 717 7.39 10.26 -18.72
N ALA A 718 8.12 10.40 -19.82
CA ALA A 718 7.95 9.59 -21.02
C ALA A 718 8.61 8.20 -20.88
N ASP A 719 8.23 7.43 -19.85
CA ASP A 719 8.80 6.13 -19.48
C ASP A 719 7.87 4.94 -19.79
N GLY A 720 6.71 5.22 -20.40
CA GLY A 720 5.70 4.20 -20.67
C GLY A 720 4.89 3.74 -19.45
N LYS A 721 5.11 4.31 -18.25
CA LYS A 721 4.53 3.86 -16.98
C LYS A 721 3.89 4.97 -16.16
N ASP A 722 4.39 6.20 -16.28
CA ASP A 722 3.90 7.34 -15.47
C ASP A 722 2.44 7.64 -15.76
N LEU A 723 1.70 8.07 -14.71
CA LEU A 723 0.24 8.18 -14.73
C LEU A 723 -0.23 9.58 -14.33
N ALA A 724 -1.31 10.02 -14.97
CA ALA A 724 -2.15 11.11 -14.52
C ALA A 724 -3.54 10.58 -14.14
N TYR A 725 -4.05 11.02 -12.98
CA TYR A 725 -5.40 10.78 -12.51
C TYR A 725 -6.25 12.01 -12.84
N VAL A 726 -7.22 11.82 -13.71
CA VAL A 726 -8.10 12.91 -14.18
C VAL A 726 -9.48 12.70 -13.55
N THR A 727 -9.83 13.58 -12.62
CA THR A 727 -11.20 13.66 -12.10
C THR A 727 -12.11 14.22 -13.17
N VAL A 728 -13.16 13.47 -13.49
CA VAL A 728 -14.18 13.82 -14.47
C VAL A 728 -15.46 14.19 -13.73
N LYS A 729 -15.97 15.41 -13.90
CA LYS A 729 -17.18 15.89 -13.24
C LYS A 729 -18.21 16.32 -14.25
N VAL A 730 -19.47 15.96 -14.03
CA VAL A 730 -20.60 16.55 -14.73
C VAL A 730 -21.03 17.77 -13.94
N VAL A 731 -20.99 18.94 -14.58
CA VAL A 731 -21.30 20.22 -13.94
C VAL A 731 -22.38 20.99 -14.70
N ASP A 732 -23.07 21.88 -13.98
CA ASP A 732 -24.03 22.80 -14.59
C ASP A 732 -23.34 23.96 -15.34
N LYS A 733 -24.13 24.96 -15.79
CA LYS A 733 -23.59 26.12 -16.54
C LYS A 733 -22.63 26.97 -15.70
N ASP A 734 -22.78 26.98 -14.38
CA ASP A 734 -22.03 27.79 -13.43
C ASP A 734 -20.87 27.02 -12.80
N GLY A 735 -20.63 25.77 -13.22
CA GLY A 735 -19.55 24.89 -12.73
C GLY A 735 -19.92 24.15 -11.44
N THR A 736 -21.18 24.17 -11.01
CA THR A 736 -21.62 23.39 -9.83
C THR A 736 -21.73 21.93 -10.20
N PRO A 737 -21.09 21.00 -9.44
CA PRO A 737 -21.24 19.57 -9.65
C PRO A 737 -22.70 19.10 -9.56
N CYS A 738 -23.10 18.22 -10.47
CA CYS A 738 -24.43 17.63 -10.51
C CYS A 738 -24.46 16.27 -9.83
N PRO A 739 -24.70 16.17 -8.51
CA PRO A 739 -24.50 14.93 -7.74
C PRO A 739 -25.55 13.84 -8.00
N THR A 740 -26.57 14.13 -8.80
CA THR A 740 -27.60 13.18 -9.21
C THR A 740 -27.38 12.64 -10.64
N ASP A 741 -26.28 13.01 -11.29
CA ASP A 741 -26.00 12.63 -12.67
C ASP A 741 -25.12 11.39 -12.74
N ASN A 742 -25.68 10.30 -13.29
CA ASN A 742 -25.01 9.01 -13.45
C ASN A 742 -24.88 8.61 -14.93
N ARG A 743 -24.76 9.61 -15.86
CA ARG A 743 -24.67 9.31 -17.29
C ARG A 743 -23.39 8.57 -17.66
N GLN A 744 -23.46 7.81 -18.75
CA GLN A 744 -22.28 7.17 -19.35
C GLN A 744 -21.40 8.24 -20.02
N ILE A 745 -20.10 8.16 -19.71
CA ILE A 745 -19.04 9.00 -20.26
C ILE A 745 -18.10 8.14 -21.10
N ASN A 746 -17.74 8.60 -22.28
CA ASN A 746 -16.82 7.95 -23.20
C ASN A 746 -15.49 8.71 -23.26
N PHE A 747 -14.38 8.00 -23.30
CA PHE A 747 -13.04 8.54 -23.19
C PHE A 747 -12.24 8.33 -24.47
N SER A 748 -11.34 9.27 -24.77
CA SER A 748 -10.28 9.08 -25.74
C SER A 748 -9.02 9.83 -25.33
N ALA A 749 -7.86 9.19 -25.50
CA ALA A 749 -6.56 9.82 -25.36
C ALA A 749 -5.82 9.73 -26.70
N LYS A 750 -5.26 10.84 -27.15
CA LYS A 750 -4.50 10.95 -28.41
C LYS A 750 -3.14 11.58 -28.15
N GLY A 751 -2.14 11.27 -28.96
CA GLY A 751 -0.78 11.78 -28.82
C GLY A 751 0.17 10.78 -28.21
N THR A 752 1.06 11.22 -27.31
CA THR A 752 2.16 10.44 -26.74
C THR A 752 1.80 9.61 -25.50
N GLY A 753 0.54 9.25 -25.35
CA GLY A 753 0.04 8.40 -24.27
C GLY A 753 -1.28 7.74 -24.61
N LYS A 754 -1.85 7.03 -23.65
CA LYS A 754 -3.08 6.24 -23.83
C LYS A 754 -3.99 6.31 -22.61
N TYR A 755 -5.30 6.08 -22.83
CA TYR A 755 -6.23 5.73 -21.77
C TYR A 755 -5.84 4.39 -21.15
N ARG A 756 -5.83 4.31 -19.81
CA ARG A 756 -5.45 3.09 -19.09
C ARG A 756 -6.64 2.41 -18.43
N ALA A 757 -7.39 3.15 -17.61
CA ALA A 757 -8.54 2.65 -16.86
C ALA A 757 -9.41 3.81 -16.38
N ALA A 758 -10.63 3.48 -15.91
CA ALA A 758 -11.46 4.39 -15.13
C ALA A 758 -12.17 3.64 -14.01
N ALA A 759 -12.52 4.37 -12.94
CA ALA A 759 -13.40 3.90 -11.86
C ALA A 759 -14.30 5.05 -11.43
N ASN A 760 -15.52 4.73 -10.98
CA ASN A 760 -16.47 5.72 -10.50
C ASN A 760 -16.67 5.70 -8.97
N GLY A 761 -16.15 4.68 -8.28
CA GLY A 761 -16.27 4.52 -6.83
C GLY A 761 -17.61 3.94 -6.36
N ASP A 762 -18.48 3.54 -7.27
CA ASP A 762 -19.70 2.80 -6.95
C ASP A 762 -19.36 1.31 -6.68
N PRO A 763 -19.57 0.80 -5.46
CA PRO A 763 -19.25 -0.58 -5.13
C PRO A 763 -20.10 -1.61 -5.88
N THR A 764 -21.18 -1.18 -6.53
CA THR A 764 -22.10 -2.04 -7.29
C THR A 764 -21.84 -2.04 -8.81
N ASN A 765 -20.89 -1.21 -9.27
CA ASN A 765 -20.61 -1.05 -10.69
C ASN A 765 -19.73 -2.18 -11.24
N LEU A 766 -20.28 -3.02 -12.10
CA LEU A 766 -19.61 -4.17 -12.75
C LEU A 766 -18.96 -3.82 -14.10
N GLU A 767 -18.90 -2.53 -14.49
CA GLU A 767 -18.25 -2.11 -15.72
C GLU A 767 -16.74 -2.39 -15.67
N GLN A 768 -16.22 -2.91 -16.77
CA GLN A 768 -14.80 -3.25 -16.88
C GLN A 768 -13.94 -1.96 -16.91
N PHE A 769 -13.02 -1.84 -15.99
CA PHE A 769 -12.21 -0.62 -15.79
C PHE A 769 -11.37 -0.20 -17.00
N HIS A 770 -10.89 -1.17 -17.81
CA HIS A 770 -10.03 -0.89 -18.96
C HIS A 770 -10.78 -0.41 -20.19
N LEU A 771 -12.11 -0.53 -20.24
CA LEU A 771 -12.90 -0.04 -21.37
C LEU A 771 -12.99 1.48 -21.36
N PRO A 772 -12.88 2.16 -22.52
CA PRO A 772 -12.85 3.62 -22.58
C PRO A 772 -14.25 4.25 -22.45
N LYS A 773 -15.02 3.76 -21.49
CA LYS A 773 -16.35 4.26 -21.13
C LYS A 773 -16.69 3.83 -19.70
N MET A 774 -17.43 4.67 -18.98
CA MET A 774 -17.93 4.34 -17.65
C MET A 774 -19.07 5.28 -17.26
N HIS A 775 -20.03 4.82 -16.48
CA HIS A 775 -21.04 5.69 -15.88
C HIS A 775 -20.43 6.52 -14.75
N ALA A 776 -20.79 7.79 -14.67
CA ALA A 776 -20.51 8.59 -13.49
C ALA A 776 -21.26 8.04 -12.27
N PHE A 777 -20.68 8.20 -11.08
CA PHE A 777 -21.34 7.93 -9.82
C PHE A 777 -21.43 9.23 -9.01
N ASN A 778 -22.67 9.66 -8.76
CA ASN A 778 -22.93 10.94 -8.12
C ASN A 778 -22.22 12.12 -8.81
N GLY A 779 -22.30 12.15 -10.14
CA GLY A 779 -21.75 13.20 -11.01
C GLY A 779 -20.24 13.13 -11.23
N MET A 780 -19.54 12.11 -10.76
CA MET A 780 -18.08 12.05 -10.80
C MET A 780 -17.54 10.66 -11.11
N LEU A 781 -16.34 10.62 -11.65
CA LEU A 781 -15.48 9.44 -11.78
C LEU A 781 -14.01 9.86 -11.95
N THR A 782 -13.08 8.91 -11.94
CA THR A 782 -11.67 9.12 -12.28
C THR A 782 -11.30 8.35 -13.53
N ALA A 783 -10.61 8.99 -14.47
CA ALA A 783 -9.94 8.35 -15.60
C ALA A 783 -8.43 8.42 -15.41
N ILE A 784 -7.74 7.31 -15.72
CA ILE A 784 -6.28 7.19 -15.58
C ILE A 784 -5.66 7.20 -16.97
N ILE A 785 -4.71 8.11 -17.17
CA ILE A 785 -3.98 8.32 -18.42
C ILE A 785 -2.53 7.92 -18.20
N GLN A 786 -2.02 7.07 -19.09
CA GLN A 786 -0.66 6.55 -19.04
C GLN A 786 0.21 7.21 -20.10
N ALA A 787 1.40 7.68 -19.71
CA ALA A 787 2.43 8.16 -20.64
C ALA A 787 2.92 7.04 -21.58
N GLY A 788 3.29 7.41 -22.80
CA GLY A 788 4.09 6.59 -23.71
C GLY A 788 5.60 6.75 -23.46
N GLU A 789 6.41 6.18 -24.35
CA GLU A 789 7.90 6.22 -24.25
C GLU A 789 8.49 7.41 -25.06
N THR A 790 7.67 8.35 -25.50
CA THR A 790 8.12 9.51 -26.29
C THR A 790 7.60 10.80 -25.69
N ALA A 791 8.45 11.84 -25.69
CA ALA A 791 8.06 13.17 -25.28
C ALA A 791 7.05 13.80 -26.25
N GLY A 792 6.13 14.61 -25.74
CA GLY A 792 5.10 15.28 -26.53
C GLY A 792 3.86 15.63 -25.73
N GLU A 793 2.69 15.65 -26.38
CA GLU A 793 1.42 16.04 -25.78
C GLU A 793 0.41 14.88 -25.84
N ILE A 794 -0.32 14.70 -24.75
CA ILE A 794 -1.50 13.83 -24.67
C ILE A 794 -2.73 14.76 -24.62
N VAL A 795 -3.68 14.56 -25.53
CA VAL A 795 -4.99 15.22 -25.48
C VAL A 795 -6.02 14.21 -25.00
N PHE A 796 -6.45 14.35 -23.75
CA PHE A 796 -7.54 13.54 -23.21
C PHE A 796 -8.87 14.24 -23.36
N THR A 797 -9.88 13.49 -23.81
CA THR A 797 -11.24 13.97 -24.06
C THR A 797 -12.25 13.05 -23.39
N ALA A 798 -13.20 13.64 -22.66
CA ALA A 798 -14.38 12.97 -22.11
C ALA A 798 -15.65 13.52 -22.74
N LYS A 799 -16.54 12.63 -23.23
CA LYS A 799 -17.78 12.98 -23.93
C LYS A 799 -18.96 12.20 -23.37
N ALA A 800 -20.10 12.89 -23.27
CA ALA A 800 -21.37 12.26 -22.88
C ALA A 800 -22.52 12.92 -23.63
N ASN A 801 -23.63 12.19 -23.77
CA ASN A 801 -24.82 12.71 -24.43
C ASN A 801 -25.47 13.86 -23.63
N GLY A 802 -25.89 14.92 -24.31
CA GLY A 802 -26.64 16.04 -23.74
C GLY A 802 -25.80 17.05 -22.95
N VAL A 803 -24.47 16.95 -22.94
CA VAL A 803 -23.55 17.89 -22.30
C VAL A 803 -22.36 18.20 -23.21
N LYS A 804 -21.71 19.35 -23.01
CA LYS A 804 -20.48 19.68 -23.74
C LYS A 804 -19.34 18.82 -23.28
N ALA A 805 -18.49 18.39 -24.21
CA ALA A 805 -17.30 17.59 -23.92
C ALA A 805 -16.24 18.38 -23.13
N GLY A 806 -15.54 17.70 -22.24
CA GLY A 806 -14.32 18.18 -21.57
C GLY A 806 -13.06 17.73 -22.32
N ASN A 807 -12.04 18.60 -22.35
CA ASN A 807 -10.71 18.30 -22.90
C ASN A 807 -9.64 18.81 -21.95
N ILE A 808 -8.56 18.04 -21.80
CA ILE A 808 -7.36 18.44 -21.05
C ILE A 808 -6.09 18.02 -21.81
N ARG A 809 -5.03 18.80 -21.66
CA ARG A 809 -3.71 18.54 -22.24
C ARG A 809 -2.71 18.20 -21.15
N ILE A 810 -1.96 17.13 -21.35
CA ILE A 810 -0.93 16.62 -20.44
C ILE A 810 0.36 16.50 -21.26
N GLN A 811 1.47 17.02 -20.76
CA GLN A 811 2.76 16.96 -21.41
C GLN A 811 3.51 15.69 -20.98
N THR A 812 4.23 15.04 -21.91
CA THR A 812 5.21 13.99 -21.60
C THR A 812 6.61 14.51 -21.89
N LYS A 813 7.54 14.34 -20.96
CA LYS A 813 8.94 14.79 -21.05
C LYS A 813 9.94 13.66 -20.83
#